data_760fcb811215af9de984144882575309
#
_entry.id   760fcb811215af9de984144882575309
#
_cell.length_a   1.000
_cell.length_b   1.000
_cell.length_c   1.000
_cell.angle_alpha   90.00
_cell.angle_beta   90.00
_cell.angle_gamma   90.00
#
_symmetry.space_group_name_H-M   'P 1'
#
loop_
_entity.id
_entity.type
_entity.pdbx_description
1 polymer ?
#
loop_
_entity_poly.entity_id
_entity_poly.type
_entity_poly.pdbx_seq_one_letter_code
_entity_poly.pdbx_strand_id
1 'polypeptide(L)'
;MKKVLEKLKNKKVLALYLVGVLLLSTGLSYAFFVATSSVSGNGSMSSVDTATVTSEGIVGDGNISFSESDIYPGHTAIASIKVTGTGENTPLLYNVIFEGTNTFITPINYTIYKVDSNIDVSYSCEAKTQVVSGAMMYYEECSGNNITSLGSPIKSGTISNGKTILLDNEVIITSKEGTITYYYVVIEYPNQDNEQNADIGSTLSGTIKVESNGEYPKPEVLFVGNTTEGSNGWYKSASITSNITSYTEDYTVEYCTTTSDTCTPDTSPTLSDNSFTVNLDNNSSEQKICVRITDSYNQVGEGCSLGYKIDGENPTVTITNETVDKTSISITVNGSDSHSGISSYKFSSDNGNSYETINTSDNSYTYTFNNLESGTAYPIKVQVIDNAGNIGEVSQEISTESDGGGAYILASENAPTNSTTDWTNNGTGITYYYTGNPNNWVQFGGFWWRIIRINGDGSIRMIYQGTSANTTGTGTHIQTGAFNNSFNNNAYVGYMFTRGQVHGTGSSSTIKGVLDEWYSNNLATNYGQYIDGNAGFCGDRTPSTSSSTSNGSGGTGTTETHYGAYIRLVRNNNPSLQCSDSADIYTTSGSSTGNGALINPIGLISADEVVLAGIPWYENGSNTNNYLYTGQAYWTMSPYYFNSSDDIASVFYVSGNGLRWTGVLYLPSGVRPVINLKADTLISGSGTTTDPFTVVGAS
;
A
#
# COMPACT_ATOMS: atom_id res chain seq x y z
N MET A 1 -17.90 -9.38 21.99
CA MET A 1 -18.62 -10.14 23.03
C MET A 1 -19.89 -9.47 23.55
N LYS A 2 -19.93 -8.18 23.97
CA LYS A 2 -21.18 -7.54 24.48
C LYS A 2 -22.36 -7.48 23.46
N LYS A 3 -22.12 -7.25 22.17
CA LYS A 3 -23.17 -7.22 21.12
C LYS A 3 -23.76 -8.60 20.75
N VAL A 4 -23.03 -9.67 21.02
CA VAL A 4 -23.53 -11.06 20.78
C VAL A 4 -24.40 -11.50 21.94
N LEU A 5 -24.05 -11.12 23.17
CA LEU A 5 -24.88 -11.43 24.37
C LEU A 5 -26.22 -10.68 24.41
N GLU A 6 -26.31 -9.48 23.79
CA GLU A 6 -27.59 -8.77 23.70
C GLU A 6 -28.56 -9.38 22.70
N LYS A 7 -28.05 -9.97 21.60
CA LYS A 7 -28.90 -10.70 20.62
C LYS A 7 -29.42 -12.03 21.18
N LEU A 8 -28.75 -12.64 22.15
CA LEU A 8 -29.18 -13.88 22.80
C LEU A 8 -30.30 -13.68 23.84
N LYS A 9 -30.63 -12.43 24.21
CA LYS A 9 -31.78 -12.11 25.07
C LYS A 9 -33.13 -12.20 24.35
N ASN A 10 -33.13 -12.31 23.02
CA ASN A 10 -34.37 -12.52 22.28
C ASN A 10 -34.71 -14.00 22.26
N LYS A 11 -35.79 -14.38 22.98
CA LYS A 11 -36.22 -15.78 23.10
C LYS A 11 -36.39 -16.53 21.77
N LYS A 12 -36.67 -15.81 20.66
CA LYS A 12 -36.76 -16.41 19.32
C LYS A 12 -35.39 -16.74 18.73
N VAL A 13 -34.36 -15.92 19.00
CA VAL A 13 -32.99 -16.15 18.52
C VAL A 13 -32.31 -17.26 19.34
N LEU A 14 -32.58 -17.31 20.65
CA LEU A 14 -32.11 -18.39 21.53
C LEU A 14 -32.76 -19.74 21.14
N ALA A 15 -34.04 -19.74 20.79
CA ALA A 15 -34.72 -20.94 20.31
C ALA A 15 -34.18 -21.45 18.96
N LEU A 16 -33.83 -20.54 18.02
CA LEU A 16 -33.18 -20.92 16.74
C LEU A 16 -31.77 -21.49 16.97
N TYR A 17 -31.02 -20.93 17.94
CA TYR A 17 -29.67 -21.41 18.25
C TYR A 17 -29.72 -22.79 18.93
N LEU A 18 -30.69 -23.02 19.84
CA LEU A 18 -30.92 -24.32 20.47
C LEU A 18 -31.42 -25.39 19.46
N VAL A 19 -32.28 -25.01 18.53
CA VAL A 19 -32.69 -25.89 17.45
C VAL A 19 -31.56 -26.24 16.50
N GLY A 20 -30.67 -25.25 16.20
CA GLY A 20 -29.47 -25.47 15.39
C GLY A 20 -28.46 -26.40 16.06
N VAL A 21 -28.24 -26.24 17.36
CA VAL A 21 -27.36 -27.12 18.16
C VAL A 21 -27.99 -28.52 18.31
N LEU A 22 -29.30 -28.61 18.46
CA LEU A 22 -30.01 -29.90 18.53
C LEU A 22 -29.95 -30.63 17.18
N LEU A 23 -30.11 -29.93 16.06
CA LEU A 23 -29.98 -30.50 14.70
C LEU A 23 -28.56 -30.95 14.38
N LEU A 24 -27.52 -30.22 14.88
CA LEU A 24 -26.11 -30.63 14.77
C LEU A 24 -25.80 -31.86 15.65
N SER A 25 -26.38 -31.94 16.86
CA SER A 25 -26.17 -33.09 17.76
C SER A 25 -26.94 -34.35 17.34
N THR A 26 -28.09 -34.19 16.66
CA THR A 26 -28.86 -35.33 16.11
C THR A 26 -28.35 -35.79 14.73
N GLY A 27 -27.72 -34.88 13.95
CA GLY A 27 -27.11 -35.23 12.67
C GLY A 27 -25.85 -36.10 12.80
N LEU A 28 -25.12 -36.00 13.91
CA LEU A 28 -23.95 -36.83 14.20
C LEU A 28 -24.30 -38.19 14.83
N SER A 29 -25.54 -38.37 15.31
CA SER A 29 -25.97 -39.64 15.90
C SER A 29 -26.69 -40.56 14.93
N TYR A 30 -26.99 -40.13 13.69
CA TYR A 30 -27.76 -40.91 12.74
C TYR A 30 -26.93 -41.78 11.78
N ALA A 31 -25.60 -41.62 11.82
CA ALA A 31 -24.69 -42.44 10.99
C ALA A 31 -24.26 -43.75 11.65
N PHE A 32 -24.76 -44.10 12.83
CA PHE A 32 -24.33 -45.28 13.59
C PHE A 32 -25.39 -46.35 13.76
N PHE A 33 -26.52 -46.27 13.08
CA PHE A 33 -27.59 -47.28 13.19
C PHE A 33 -28.17 -47.65 11.84
N VAL A 34 -27.49 -48.49 11.09
CA VAL A 34 -28.15 -49.46 10.14
C VAL A 34 -27.25 -50.68 10.01
N ALA A 35 -27.65 -51.71 10.52
CA ALA A 35 -28.00 -52.98 9.92
C ALA A 35 -27.87 -54.14 10.93
N THR A 36 -28.89 -54.34 11.68
CA THR A 36 -29.23 -55.69 12.12
C THR A 36 -30.65 -55.97 11.64
N SER A 37 -30.79 -56.62 10.52
CA SER A 37 -32.05 -57.26 10.18
C SER A 37 -31.75 -58.60 9.52
N SER A 38 -31.97 -59.67 10.28
CA SER A 38 -32.21 -60.98 9.73
C SER A 38 -33.59 -60.96 9.10
N VAL A 39 -33.70 -61.05 7.78
CA VAL A 39 -34.97 -61.26 7.09
C VAL A 39 -34.87 -62.59 6.32
N SER A 40 -35.54 -63.56 6.83
CA SER A 40 -35.98 -64.71 6.04
C SER A 40 -37.27 -64.37 5.30
N GLY A 41 -37.21 -64.25 3.98
CA GLY A 41 -38.40 -64.00 3.18
C GLY A 41 -38.10 -63.89 1.68
N ASN A 42 -38.57 -64.81 0.88
CA ASN A 42 -38.49 -64.78 -0.58
C ASN A 42 -39.24 -63.56 -1.12
N GLY A 43 -38.52 -62.67 -1.81
CA GLY A 43 -39.11 -61.58 -2.56
C GLY A 43 -38.06 -61.04 -3.54
N SER A 44 -38.31 -61.19 -4.83
CA SER A 44 -37.51 -60.63 -5.92
C SER A 44 -37.64 -59.13 -5.96
N MET A 45 -36.55 -58.42 -5.70
CA MET A 45 -36.38 -57.03 -6.09
C MET A 45 -34.95 -56.85 -6.61
N SER A 46 -34.77 -56.01 -7.64
CA SER A 46 -33.55 -55.69 -8.32
C SER A 46 -32.41 -55.34 -7.36
N SER A 47 -31.31 -56.06 -7.48
CA SER A 47 -30.16 -56.06 -6.61
C SER A 47 -29.37 -54.79 -6.59
N VAL A 48 -29.28 -54.16 -5.43
CA VAL A 48 -28.00 -53.67 -4.96
C VAL A 48 -27.30 -54.89 -4.37
N ASP A 49 -26.16 -55.33 -4.91
CA ASP A 49 -25.39 -56.47 -4.40
C ASP A 49 -24.91 -56.10 -2.99
N THR A 50 -25.64 -56.51 -1.96
CA THR A 50 -25.21 -56.37 -0.58
C THR A 50 -24.22 -57.48 -0.28
N ALA A 51 -22.97 -57.06 -0.05
CA ALA A 51 -21.95 -57.97 0.41
C ALA A 51 -22.36 -58.58 1.78
N THR A 52 -22.23 -59.88 1.91
CA THR A 52 -22.61 -60.59 3.14
C THR A 52 -21.46 -61.51 3.64
N VAL A 53 -21.40 -61.66 4.95
CA VAL A 53 -20.58 -62.69 5.58
C VAL A 53 -21.45 -63.66 6.34
N THR A 54 -21.31 -64.93 6.09
CA THR A 54 -22.07 -66.03 6.70
C THR A 54 -21.13 -67.08 7.28
N SER A 55 -21.62 -67.88 8.24
CA SER A 55 -20.90 -69.04 8.76
C SER A 55 -21.76 -70.27 8.71
N GLU A 56 -21.10 -71.42 8.42
CA GLU A 56 -21.69 -72.73 8.41
C GLU A 56 -20.82 -73.62 9.28
N GLY A 57 -21.43 -74.39 10.23
CA GLY A 57 -20.70 -75.33 11.07
C GLY A 57 -20.22 -76.54 10.25
N ILE A 58 -19.03 -77.04 10.56
CA ILE A 58 -18.43 -78.19 9.89
C ILE A 58 -18.18 -79.33 10.89
N VAL A 59 -17.32 -79.09 11.87
CA VAL A 59 -17.09 -80.07 12.96
C VAL A 59 -18.04 -79.71 14.10
N GLY A 60 -18.85 -80.64 14.53
CA GLY A 60 -19.87 -80.40 15.55
C GLY A 60 -21.02 -79.47 15.13
N ASP A 61 -21.18 -79.25 13.79
CA ASP A 61 -22.09 -78.21 13.26
C ASP A 61 -21.85 -76.83 13.90
N GLY A 62 -20.60 -76.53 14.29
CA GLY A 62 -20.23 -75.32 15.01
C GLY A 62 -20.67 -75.31 16.48
N ASN A 63 -21.28 -76.38 16.96
CA ASN A 63 -21.80 -76.49 18.32
C ASN A 63 -20.76 -77.19 19.23
N ILE A 64 -20.70 -76.76 20.44
CA ILE A 64 -19.95 -77.40 21.52
C ILE A 64 -20.89 -77.58 22.68
N SER A 65 -20.96 -78.85 23.22
CA SER A 65 -21.76 -79.15 24.41
C SER A 65 -21.08 -80.26 25.18
N PHE A 66 -20.80 -80.01 26.43
CA PHE A 66 -20.36 -81.02 27.40
C PHE A 66 -20.85 -80.69 28.82
N SER A 67 -20.96 -81.74 29.65
CA SER A 67 -21.34 -81.61 31.07
C SER A 67 -20.27 -82.28 31.92
N GLU A 68 -20.00 -81.71 33.08
CA GLU A 68 -19.02 -82.29 34.05
C GLU A 68 -19.43 -83.75 34.40
N SER A 69 -20.71 -84.14 34.37
CA SER A 69 -21.13 -85.51 34.57
C SER A 69 -20.65 -86.49 33.49
N ASP A 70 -20.24 -85.99 32.32
CA ASP A 70 -19.88 -86.79 31.14
C ASP A 70 -18.36 -86.72 30.82
N ILE A 71 -17.66 -85.81 31.47
CA ILE A 71 -16.23 -85.52 31.19
C ILE A 71 -15.45 -85.32 32.54
N TYR A 72 -14.13 -85.37 32.46
CA TYR A 72 -13.22 -85.03 33.55
C TYR A 72 -12.32 -83.84 33.18
N PRO A 73 -11.72 -83.17 34.19
CA PRO A 73 -10.70 -82.15 33.92
C PRO A 73 -9.59 -82.70 32.95
N GLY A 74 -9.21 -81.88 31.98
CA GLY A 74 -8.33 -82.25 30.86
C GLY A 74 -9.13 -82.55 29.54
N HIS A 75 -10.45 -82.60 29.60
CA HIS A 75 -11.29 -82.78 28.41
C HIS A 75 -11.05 -81.68 27.38
N THR A 76 -10.92 -82.10 26.13
CA THR A 76 -10.71 -81.20 24.99
C THR A 76 -11.71 -81.53 23.87
N ALA A 77 -12.46 -80.51 23.46
CA ALA A 77 -13.37 -80.59 22.35
C ALA A 77 -12.97 -79.63 21.20
N ILE A 78 -13.40 -79.89 20.02
CA ILE A 78 -13.15 -79.04 18.86
C ILE A 78 -14.43 -78.79 18.09
N ALA A 79 -14.64 -77.55 17.68
CA ALA A 79 -15.64 -77.20 16.68
C ALA A 79 -15.00 -76.37 15.58
N SER A 80 -15.58 -76.41 14.42
CA SER A 80 -15.10 -75.56 13.32
C SER A 80 -16.28 -74.98 12.53
N ILE A 81 -16.03 -73.83 11.99
CA ILE A 81 -16.96 -73.17 11.11
C ILE A 81 -16.25 -72.76 9.79
N LYS A 82 -17.01 -72.79 8.72
CA LYS A 82 -16.67 -72.24 7.43
C LYS A 82 -17.30 -70.84 7.35
N VAL A 83 -16.49 -69.84 7.13
CA VAL A 83 -16.92 -68.48 6.92
C VAL A 83 -16.86 -68.15 5.42
N THR A 84 -17.97 -67.62 4.89
CA THR A 84 -18.07 -67.29 3.46
C THR A 84 -18.47 -65.83 3.29
N GLY A 85 -17.63 -65.08 2.60
CA GLY A 85 -17.89 -63.70 2.20
C GLY A 85 -18.35 -63.62 0.74
N THR A 86 -19.61 -63.21 0.51
CA THR A 86 -20.19 -63.11 -0.84
C THR A 86 -20.48 -61.66 -1.18
N GLY A 87 -20.11 -61.21 -2.38
CA GLY A 87 -20.28 -59.82 -2.82
C GLY A 87 -19.28 -59.43 -3.93
N GLU A 88 -19.20 -58.16 -4.27
CA GLU A 88 -18.28 -57.66 -5.30
C GLU A 88 -17.06 -56.98 -4.67
N ASN A 89 -16.03 -57.76 -4.37
CA ASN A 89 -14.74 -57.25 -3.83
C ASN A 89 -14.86 -56.24 -2.67
N THR A 90 -15.89 -56.42 -1.82
CA THR A 90 -16.12 -55.56 -0.67
C THR A 90 -15.43 -56.13 0.55
N PRO A 91 -14.51 -55.46 1.24
CA PRO A 91 -13.97 -55.90 2.50
C PRO A 91 -15.01 -55.75 3.61
N LEU A 92 -15.38 -56.82 4.26
CA LEU A 92 -16.32 -56.84 5.38
C LEU A 92 -15.59 -57.15 6.68
N LEU A 93 -16.03 -56.46 7.72
CA LEU A 93 -15.63 -56.73 9.09
C LEU A 93 -16.56 -57.73 9.75
N TYR A 94 -16.01 -58.70 10.49
CA TYR A 94 -16.82 -59.61 11.27
C TYR A 94 -16.09 -60.10 12.53
N ASN A 95 -16.88 -60.52 13.49
CA ASN A 95 -16.35 -61.19 14.70
C ASN A 95 -16.61 -62.69 14.62
N VAL A 96 -15.68 -63.50 15.11
CA VAL A 96 -15.98 -64.91 15.44
C VAL A 96 -16.36 -64.96 16.89
N ILE A 97 -17.57 -65.46 17.18
CA ILE A 97 -18.11 -65.47 18.52
C ILE A 97 -18.49 -66.87 18.96
N PHE A 98 -18.39 -67.11 20.26
CA PHE A 98 -19.10 -68.20 20.95
C PHE A 98 -20.32 -67.57 21.63
N GLU A 99 -21.50 -68.17 21.48
CA GLU A 99 -22.71 -67.76 22.17
C GLU A 99 -23.38 -68.95 22.79
N GLY A 100 -23.51 -68.93 24.11
CA GLY A 100 -24.05 -70.08 24.86
C GLY A 100 -23.97 -69.90 26.38
N THR A 101 -24.10 -71.01 27.08
CA THR A 101 -23.98 -71.07 28.55
C THR A 101 -22.67 -71.71 28.93
N ASN A 102 -22.00 -71.11 29.92
CA ASN A 102 -20.87 -71.65 30.60
C ASN A 102 -21.10 -71.50 32.12
N THR A 103 -21.30 -72.60 32.85
CA THR A 103 -21.52 -72.57 34.29
C THR A 103 -20.33 -73.10 35.08
N PHE A 104 -19.20 -73.48 34.41
CA PHE A 104 -17.98 -73.91 35.02
C PHE A 104 -17.37 -72.76 35.83
N ILE A 105 -16.88 -73.04 37.03
CA ILE A 105 -16.12 -72.15 37.91
C ILE A 105 -14.66 -72.15 37.44
N THR A 106 -14.14 -73.28 37.10
CA THR A 106 -12.81 -73.36 36.43
C THR A 106 -12.90 -72.74 35.08
N PRO A 107 -12.02 -71.77 34.76
CA PRO A 107 -12.06 -71.14 33.45
C PRO A 107 -11.91 -72.13 32.30
N ILE A 108 -12.89 -72.17 31.41
CA ILE A 108 -12.81 -72.98 30.18
C ILE A 108 -11.97 -72.21 29.19
N ASN A 109 -10.84 -72.78 28.74
CA ASN A 109 -9.95 -72.18 27.79
C ASN A 109 -10.42 -72.45 26.34
N TYR A 110 -10.11 -71.47 25.45
CA TYR A 110 -10.22 -71.71 24.02
C TYR A 110 -8.91 -71.31 23.32
N THR A 111 -8.70 -72.02 22.18
CA THR A 111 -7.59 -71.70 21.23
C THR A 111 -8.21 -71.74 19.84
N ILE A 112 -8.02 -70.66 19.06
CA ILE A 112 -8.62 -70.53 17.72
C ILE A 112 -7.50 -70.53 16.67
N TYR A 113 -7.78 -71.23 15.56
CA TYR A 113 -6.92 -71.37 14.38
C TYR A 113 -7.70 -70.94 13.15
N LYS A 114 -6.99 -70.33 12.18
CA LYS A 114 -7.52 -69.88 10.91
C LYS A 114 -6.77 -70.59 9.77
N VAL A 115 -7.49 -71.19 8.85
CA VAL A 115 -6.93 -71.94 7.73
C VAL A 115 -7.73 -71.70 6.46
N ASP A 116 -7.08 -71.87 5.29
CA ASP A 116 -7.73 -71.60 3.98
C ASP A 116 -8.44 -72.86 3.39
N SER A 117 -8.28 -74.02 4.04
CA SER A 117 -8.92 -75.27 3.60
C SER A 117 -9.51 -76.02 4.75
N ASN A 118 -10.53 -76.81 4.45
CA ASN A 118 -11.15 -77.71 5.44
C ASN A 118 -10.15 -78.85 5.80
N ILE A 119 -9.87 -79.02 7.07
CA ILE A 119 -8.99 -80.05 7.63
C ILE A 119 -9.82 -80.98 8.52
N ASP A 120 -9.75 -82.26 8.30
CA ASP A 120 -10.40 -83.25 9.16
C ASP A 120 -9.61 -83.42 10.45
N VAL A 121 -10.13 -82.85 11.54
CA VAL A 121 -9.54 -82.82 12.87
C VAL A 121 -10.48 -83.35 13.92
N SER A 122 -9.95 -84.02 14.89
CA SER A 122 -10.75 -84.58 15.99
C SER A 122 -9.89 -84.74 17.25
N TYR A 123 -10.55 -84.79 18.39
CA TYR A 123 -9.91 -85.18 19.66
C TYR A 123 -10.53 -86.49 20.15
N SER A 124 -9.66 -87.31 20.71
CA SER A 124 -10.04 -88.53 21.45
C SER A 124 -9.47 -88.42 22.87
N CYS A 125 -10.32 -88.49 23.84
CA CYS A 125 -9.96 -88.33 25.26
C CYS A 125 -10.13 -89.69 25.98
N GLU A 126 -9.15 -90.03 26.83
CA GLU A 126 -9.18 -91.24 27.67
C GLU A 126 -9.13 -90.82 29.14
N ALA A 127 -10.03 -91.39 29.95
CA ALA A 127 -10.03 -91.18 31.39
C ALA A 127 -8.80 -91.76 32.06
N LYS A 128 -8.10 -91.00 32.85
CA LYS A 128 -6.91 -91.40 33.62
C LYS A 128 -7.14 -91.09 35.10
N THR A 129 -6.33 -91.66 35.94
CA THR A 129 -6.38 -91.35 37.37
C THR A 129 -5.01 -90.86 37.85
N GLN A 130 -5.01 -89.88 38.74
CA GLN A 130 -3.83 -89.37 39.43
C GLN A 130 -4.10 -89.26 40.93
N VAL A 131 -3.07 -89.31 41.75
CA VAL A 131 -3.19 -89.07 43.20
C VAL A 131 -2.73 -87.63 43.51
N VAL A 132 -3.64 -86.82 43.93
CA VAL A 132 -3.37 -85.44 44.32
C VAL A 132 -3.68 -85.28 45.81
N SER A 133 -2.77 -84.87 46.63
CA SER A 133 -2.88 -84.72 48.08
C SER A 133 -3.43 -85.91 48.84
N GLY A 134 -3.23 -87.09 48.32
CA GLY A 134 -3.66 -88.35 48.91
C GLY A 134 -5.06 -88.87 48.50
N ALA A 135 -5.77 -88.13 47.66
CA ALA A 135 -7.04 -88.47 47.04
C ALA A 135 -6.80 -88.93 45.58
N MET A 136 -7.55 -89.96 45.15
CA MET A 136 -7.57 -90.40 43.73
C MET A 136 -8.48 -89.46 42.95
N MET A 137 -7.94 -88.79 41.95
CA MET A 137 -8.67 -87.91 41.07
C MET A 137 -8.71 -88.51 39.63
N TYR A 138 -9.81 -88.27 38.96
CA TYR A 138 -9.99 -88.61 37.52
C TYR A 138 -9.69 -87.35 36.68
N TYR A 139 -8.99 -87.55 35.58
CA TYR A 139 -8.73 -86.56 34.57
C TYR A 139 -8.75 -87.20 33.17
N GLU A 140 -8.87 -86.42 32.14
CA GLU A 140 -8.78 -86.89 30.75
C GLU A 140 -7.43 -86.48 30.16
N GLU A 141 -6.86 -87.40 29.43
CA GLU A 141 -5.73 -87.13 28.53
C GLU A 141 -6.24 -87.21 27.10
N CYS A 142 -6.25 -86.05 26.44
CA CYS A 142 -6.79 -85.94 25.08
C CYS A 142 -5.66 -85.93 24.06
N SER A 143 -5.82 -86.69 22.97
CA SER A 143 -4.93 -86.70 21.81
C SER A 143 -5.70 -86.20 20.62
N GLY A 144 -5.13 -85.19 19.92
CA GLY A 144 -5.70 -84.61 18.72
C GLY A 144 -5.21 -85.29 17.45
N ASN A 145 -6.08 -85.67 16.54
CA ASN A 145 -5.72 -86.11 15.19
C ASN A 145 -5.66 -84.90 14.26
N ASN A 146 -4.57 -84.77 13.45
CA ASN A 146 -4.30 -83.72 12.50
C ASN A 146 -4.23 -82.29 13.07
N ILE A 147 -4.13 -82.08 14.35
CA ILE A 147 -4.11 -80.76 14.98
C ILE A 147 -2.89 -79.93 14.50
N THR A 148 -1.75 -80.56 14.27
CA THR A 148 -0.57 -79.92 13.76
C THR A 148 -0.77 -79.31 12.36
N SER A 149 -1.73 -79.80 11.58
CA SER A 149 -2.10 -79.25 10.27
C SER A 149 -2.84 -77.93 10.35
N LEU A 150 -3.36 -77.53 11.53
CA LEU A 150 -4.01 -76.24 11.74
C LEU A 150 -2.95 -75.09 11.82
N GLY A 151 -1.66 -75.41 11.94
CA GLY A 151 -0.61 -74.42 12.08
C GLY A 151 -0.54 -73.80 13.48
N SER A 152 -0.12 -72.55 13.57
CA SER A 152 -0.08 -71.80 14.82
C SER A 152 -1.44 -71.24 15.18
N PRO A 153 -1.82 -71.23 16.47
CA PRO A 153 -3.03 -70.57 16.91
C PRO A 153 -2.92 -69.05 16.72
N ILE A 154 -4.04 -68.45 16.33
CA ILE A 154 -4.11 -66.97 16.13
C ILE A 154 -4.52 -66.25 17.39
N LYS A 155 -5.28 -66.87 18.30
CA LYS A 155 -5.64 -66.31 19.61
C LYS A 155 -6.03 -67.42 20.59
N SER A 156 -5.88 -67.12 21.85
CA SER A 156 -6.35 -67.96 22.97
C SER A 156 -6.97 -67.07 24.04
N GLY A 157 -7.87 -67.65 24.84
CA GLY A 157 -8.59 -66.96 25.91
C GLY A 157 -9.48 -67.87 26.70
N THR A 158 -10.43 -67.33 27.43
CA THR A 158 -11.41 -68.06 28.24
C THR A 158 -12.83 -67.75 27.78
N ILE A 159 -13.71 -68.78 27.86
CA ILE A 159 -15.10 -68.65 27.52
C ILE A 159 -15.91 -68.17 28.69
N SER A 160 -16.62 -67.05 28.52
CA SER A 160 -17.54 -66.52 29.48
C SER A 160 -18.97 -67.07 29.27
N ASN A 161 -19.80 -67.04 30.32
CA ASN A 161 -21.22 -67.30 30.19
C ASN A 161 -21.89 -66.24 29.27
N GLY A 162 -22.69 -66.64 28.33
CA GLY A 162 -23.34 -65.78 27.33
C GLY A 162 -22.51 -65.66 26.07
N LYS A 163 -22.14 -64.45 25.68
CA LYS A 163 -21.39 -64.18 24.45
C LYS A 163 -19.91 -63.95 24.76
N THR A 164 -19.04 -64.68 24.08
CA THR A 164 -17.61 -64.49 24.09
C THR A 164 -17.12 -64.15 22.69
N ILE A 165 -16.44 -63.03 22.51
CA ILE A 165 -15.78 -62.68 21.25
C ILE A 165 -14.44 -63.43 21.18
N LEU A 166 -14.38 -64.43 20.31
CA LEU A 166 -13.17 -65.26 20.12
C LEU A 166 -12.14 -64.52 19.26
N LEU A 167 -12.62 -63.89 18.17
CA LEU A 167 -11.82 -62.95 17.34
C LEU A 167 -12.67 -61.76 17.01
N ASP A 168 -12.07 -60.59 17.00
CA ASP A 168 -12.73 -59.31 16.73
C ASP A 168 -12.16 -58.64 15.48
N ASN A 169 -13.02 -57.98 14.71
CA ASN A 169 -12.68 -57.17 13.53
C ASN A 169 -11.82 -57.91 12.48
N GLU A 170 -12.09 -59.20 12.27
CA GLU A 170 -11.53 -59.95 11.16
C GLU A 170 -12.06 -59.38 9.83
N VAL A 171 -11.20 -59.35 8.80
CA VAL A 171 -11.55 -58.87 7.46
C VAL A 171 -11.66 -60.03 6.49
N ILE A 172 -12.76 -60.01 5.69
CA ILE A 172 -12.90 -60.89 4.53
C ILE A 172 -13.23 -60.05 3.30
N ILE A 173 -12.44 -60.21 2.24
CA ILE A 173 -12.75 -59.60 0.95
C ILE A 173 -13.75 -60.50 0.24
N THR A 174 -14.93 -59.97 0.01
CA THR A 174 -16.02 -60.74 -0.65
C THR A 174 -15.70 -61.00 -2.12
N SER A 175 -16.23 -62.09 -2.65
CA SER A 175 -16.19 -62.40 -4.08
C SER A 175 -17.56 -62.93 -4.54
N LYS A 176 -17.84 -62.88 -5.85
CA LYS A 176 -19.09 -63.40 -6.42
C LYS A 176 -19.22 -64.92 -6.21
N GLU A 177 -18.13 -65.64 -6.19
CA GLU A 177 -18.07 -67.08 -5.98
C GLU A 177 -18.01 -67.47 -4.49
N GLY A 178 -17.85 -66.47 -3.61
CA GLY A 178 -17.68 -66.64 -2.19
C GLY A 178 -16.22 -66.87 -1.77
N THR A 179 -15.62 -65.92 -1.04
CA THR A 179 -14.32 -66.10 -0.39
C THR A 179 -14.54 -66.92 0.86
N ILE A 180 -13.74 -67.97 1.05
CA ILE A 180 -13.91 -68.96 2.13
C ILE A 180 -12.72 -68.94 3.06
N THR A 181 -13.00 -68.93 4.37
CA THR A 181 -12.02 -69.07 5.46
C THR A 181 -12.56 -70.07 6.50
N TYR A 182 -11.73 -70.90 7.05
CA TYR A 182 -12.12 -71.88 8.08
C TYR A 182 -11.53 -71.52 9.42
N TYR A 183 -12.36 -71.56 10.46
CA TYR A 183 -11.94 -71.40 11.84
C TYR A 183 -12.17 -72.67 12.63
N TYR A 184 -11.15 -73.10 13.36
CA TYR A 184 -11.15 -74.22 14.26
C TYR A 184 -10.95 -73.69 15.68
N VAL A 185 -11.89 -74.02 16.56
CA VAL A 185 -11.86 -73.60 17.96
C VAL A 185 -11.71 -74.83 18.84
N VAL A 186 -10.58 -74.95 19.44
CA VAL A 186 -10.30 -75.98 20.43
C VAL A 186 -10.68 -75.44 21.81
N ILE A 187 -11.53 -76.14 22.53
CA ILE A 187 -11.99 -75.76 23.84
C ILE A 187 -11.53 -76.82 24.87
N GLU A 188 -10.93 -76.36 25.91
CA GLU A 188 -10.32 -77.21 26.94
C GLU A 188 -10.91 -76.89 28.30
N TYR A 189 -11.35 -77.94 29.01
CA TYR A 189 -11.57 -77.93 30.45
C TYR A 189 -10.27 -78.32 31.16
N PRO A 190 -9.48 -77.34 31.61
CA PRO A 190 -8.10 -77.58 32.05
C PRO A 190 -8.05 -78.42 33.35
N ASN A 191 -7.15 -79.37 33.35
CA ASN A 191 -6.79 -80.07 34.60
C ASN A 191 -5.86 -79.14 35.42
N GLN A 192 -6.29 -78.73 36.60
CA GLN A 192 -5.55 -77.82 37.47
C GLN A 192 -4.73 -78.56 38.52
N ASP A 193 -4.60 -79.88 38.49
CA ASP A 193 -3.91 -80.74 39.43
C ASP A 193 -4.36 -80.51 40.91
N ASN A 194 -5.61 -80.10 41.08
CA ASN A 194 -6.30 -79.95 42.37
C ASN A 194 -7.77 -80.43 42.26
N GLU A 195 -8.46 -80.47 43.40
CA GLU A 195 -9.89 -80.81 43.45
C GLU A 195 -10.72 -79.76 42.75
N GLN A 196 -11.38 -80.12 41.63
CA GLN A 196 -12.29 -79.27 40.87
C GLN A 196 -13.75 -79.58 41.20
N ASN A 197 -14.06 -80.02 42.44
CA ASN A 197 -15.40 -80.42 42.88
C ASN A 197 -16.42 -79.28 42.84
N ALA A 198 -15.95 -78.04 42.77
CA ALA A 198 -16.84 -76.91 42.58
C ALA A 198 -17.55 -76.84 41.22
N ASP A 199 -17.05 -77.58 40.24
CA ASP A 199 -17.59 -77.66 38.90
C ASP A 199 -18.63 -78.79 38.73
N ILE A 200 -18.89 -79.54 39.81
CA ILE A 200 -19.86 -80.66 39.76
C ILE A 200 -21.26 -80.12 39.34
N GLY A 201 -21.77 -80.70 38.23
CA GLY A 201 -23.02 -80.25 37.60
C GLY A 201 -22.94 -79.06 36.67
N SER A 202 -21.74 -78.57 36.44
CA SER A 202 -21.50 -77.49 35.46
C SER A 202 -21.65 -77.97 34.02
N THR A 203 -22.06 -77.06 33.15
CA THR A 203 -22.25 -77.32 31.73
C THR A 203 -21.64 -76.20 30.86
N LEU A 204 -21.13 -76.58 29.70
CA LEU A 204 -20.83 -75.72 28.62
C LEU A 204 -21.68 -76.13 27.42
N SER A 205 -22.46 -75.22 26.86
CA SER A 205 -23.20 -75.46 25.64
C SER A 205 -23.38 -74.16 24.83
N GLY A 206 -22.95 -74.16 23.60
CA GLY A 206 -23.06 -72.97 22.75
C GLY A 206 -22.65 -73.26 21.33
N THR A 207 -22.76 -72.23 20.53
CA THR A 207 -22.49 -72.26 19.07
C THR A 207 -21.39 -71.25 18.75
N ILE A 208 -20.48 -71.63 17.91
CA ILE A 208 -19.50 -70.76 17.27
C ILE A 208 -20.11 -70.29 15.95
N LYS A 209 -20.15 -69.00 15.76
CA LYS A 209 -20.69 -68.35 14.55
C LYS A 209 -19.95 -67.05 14.26
N VAL A 210 -20.25 -66.43 13.13
CA VAL A 210 -19.82 -65.06 12.81
C VAL A 210 -20.91 -64.04 13.07
N GLU A 211 -20.54 -62.86 13.40
CA GLU A 211 -21.37 -61.67 13.47
C GLU A 211 -20.75 -60.58 12.63
N SER A 212 -21.49 -60.05 11.64
CA SER A 212 -20.99 -59.00 10.76
C SER A 212 -20.88 -57.66 11.51
N ASN A 213 -19.78 -56.95 11.34
CA ASN A 213 -19.56 -55.61 11.86
C ASN A 213 -19.69 -54.55 10.77
N GLY A 214 -20.16 -54.91 9.56
CA GLY A 214 -20.36 -54.00 8.44
C GLY A 214 -19.19 -53.98 7.45
N GLU A 215 -19.15 -52.97 6.62
CA GLU A 215 -18.09 -52.80 5.64
C GLU A 215 -16.83 -52.27 6.32
N TYR A 216 -15.67 -52.65 5.83
CA TYR A 216 -14.41 -52.03 6.23
C TYR A 216 -14.40 -50.56 5.80
N PRO A 217 -14.06 -49.62 6.66
CA PRO A 217 -14.14 -48.22 6.35
C PRO A 217 -13.21 -47.84 5.19
N LYS A 218 -13.73 -47.02 4.25
CA LYS A 218 -12.96 -46.48 3.14
C LYS A 218 -12.00 -45.41 3.61
N PRO A 219 -10.87 -45.23 2.93
CA PRO A 219 -9.98 -44.10 3.23
C PRO A 219 -10.68 -42.77 2.98
N GLU A 220 -10.32 -41.76 3.76
CA GLU A 220 -10.91 -40.43 3.73
C GLU A 220 -9.82 -39.35 3.64
N VAL A 221 -10.15 -38.18 3.08
CA VAL A 221 -9.30 -37.00 3.07
C VAL A 221 -10.01 -35.84 3.71
N LEU A 222 -9.32 -35.14 4.60
CA LEU A 222 -9.74 -33.87 5.20
C LEU A 222 -8.84 -32.74 4.73
N PHE A 223 -9.42 -31.72 4.14
CA PHE A 223 -8.68 -30.54 3.66
C PHE A 223 -8.67 -29.42 4.68
N VAL A 224 -7.48 -28.85 4.91
CA VAL A 224 -7.26 -27.66 5.74
C VAL A 224 -6.57 -26.61 4.86
N GLY A 225 -7.30 -25.54 4.55
CA GLY A 225 -6.76 -24.42 3.79
C GLY A 225 -6.14 -23.37 4.70
N ASN A 226 -4.97 -22.88 4.33
CA ASN A 226 -4.33 -21.71 4.92
C ASN A 226 -4.15 -20.67 3.82
N THR A 227 -4.74 -19.48 3.97
CA THR A 227 -4.77 -18.41 2.97
C THR A 227 -4.09 -17.17 3.49
N THR A 228 -3.48 -16.38 2.59
CA THR A 228 -3.07 -15.02 2.88
C THR A 228 -4.29 -14.11 3.02
N GLU A 229 -4.17 -13.02 3.77
CA GLU A 229 -5.25 -12.04 3.89
C GLU A 229 -5.58 -11.43 2.52
N GLY A 230 -6.88 -11.29 2.24
CA GLY A 230 -7.43 -10.67 1.05
C GLY A 230 -8.88 -10.25 1.29
N SER A 231 -9.57 -9.77 0.28
CA SER A 231 -10.96 -9.34 0.34
C SER A 231 -11.81 -10.01 -0.74
N ASN A 232 -13.12 -10.00 -0.57
CA ASN A 232 -14.08 -10.56 -1.54
C ASN A 232 -13.78 -12.01 -1.96
N GLY A 233 -13.11 -12.78 -1.08
CA GLY A 233 -12.75 -14.18 -1.32
C GLY A 233 -11.55 -14.39 -2.23
N TRP A 234 -10.78 -13.33 -2.52
CA TRP A 234 -9.50 -13.38 -3.21
C TRP A 234 -8.34 -13.44 -2.23
N TYR A 235 -7.26 -14.15 -2.61
CA TYR A 235 -6.07 -14.36 -1.81
C TYR A 235 -4.82 -14.26 -2.71
N LYS A 236 -3.70 -13.83 -2.17
CA LYS A 236 -2.41 -13.84 -2.91
C LYS A 236 -1.93 -15.26 -3.18
N SER A 237 -2.16 -16.14 -2.26
CA SER A 237 -1.85 -17.55 -2.33
C SER A 237 -2.69 -18.33 -1.33
N ALA A 238 -2.83 -19.62 -1.54
CA ALA A 238 -3.39 -20.55 -0.58
C ALA A 238 -2.50 -21.78 -0.48
N SER A 239 -2.39 -22.36 0.71
CA SER A 239 -1.77 -23.68 0.89
C SER A 239 -2.82 -24.63 1.46
N ILE A 240 -3.01 -25.78 0.81
CA ILE A 240 -3.99 -26.77 1.19
C ILE A 240 -3.27 -27.99 1.72
N THR A 241 -3.47 -28.27 3.00
CA THR A 241 -3.00 -29.51 3.63
C THR A 241 -4.09 -30.54 3.53
N SER A 242 -3.76 -31.66 2.92
CA SER A 242 -4.61 -32.85 2.80
C SER A 242 -4.20 -33.85 3.88
N ASN A 243 -5.08 -34.09 4.86
CA ASN A 243 -4.88 -35.08 5.90
C ASN A 243 -5.58 -36.40 5.50
N ILE A 244 -4.82 -37.46 5.45
CA ILE A 244 -5.27 -38.76 5.00
C ILE A 244 -5.63 -39.63 6.20
N THR A 245 -6.80 -40.23 6.16
CA THR A 245 -7.20 -41.28 7.09
C THR A 245 -7.32 -42.57 6.31
N SER A 246 -6.41 -43.52 6.54
CA SER A 246 -6.49 -44.88 6.03
C SER A 246 -6.55 -45.85 7.21
N TYR A 247 -7.29 -46.93 7.03
CA TYR A 247 -7.44 -47.97 8.04
C TYR A 247 -6.56 -49.21 7.70
N THR A 248 -5.82 -49.12 6.59
CA THR A 248 -4.79 -50.12 6.22
C THR A 248 -3.40 -49.50 6.36
N GLU A 249 -2.38 -50.33 6.61
CA GLU A 249 -1.00 -49.85 6.71
C GLU A 249 -0.45 -49.41 5.35
N ASP A 250 -0.83 -50.11 4.28
CA ASP A 250 -0.42 -49.80 2.91
C ASP A 250 -1.54 -49.13 2.17
N TYR A 251 -1.26 -47.96 1.58
CA TYR A 251 -2.16 -47.22 0.71
C TYR A 251 -1.38 -46.33 -0.27
N THR A 252 -2.02 -45.93 -1.36
CA THR A 252 -1.47 -45.01 -2.33
C THR A 252 -2.29 -43.71 -2.34
N VAL A 253 -1.65 -42.57 -2.59
CA VAL A 253 -2.29 -41.24 -2.70
C VAL A 253 -1.86 -40.61 -4.01
N GLU A 254 -2.83 -40.10 -4.73
CA GLU A 254 -2.63 -39.26 -5.91
C GLU A 254 -3.43 -37.98 -5.77
N TYR A 255 -2.95 -36.89 -6.37
CA TYR A 255 -3.67 -35.63 -6.39
C TYR A 255 -3.57 -34.95 -7.76
N CYS A 256 -4.44 -33.96 -7.99
CA CYS A 256 -4.35 -32.99 -9.09
C CYS A 256 -4.84 -31.64 -8.61
N THR A 257 -4.36 -30.57 -9.27
CA THR A 257 -4.91 -29.22 -9.09
C THR A 257 -5.76 -28.85 -10.30
N THR A 258 -6.87 -28.13 -10.07
CA THR A 258 -7.82 -27.81 -11.15
C THR A 258 -8.56 -26.52 -10.88
N THR A 259 -8.97 -25.86 -11.97
CA THR A 259 -9.95 -24.78 -11.97
C THR A 259 -11.36 -25.23 -12.34
N SER A 260 -11.54 -26.54 -12.63
CA SER A 260 -12.82 -27.19 -12.94
C SER A 260 -13.37 -27.90 -11.71
N ASP A 261 -14.60 -28.43 -11.79
CA ASP A 261 -15.23 -29.15 -10.68
C ASP A 261 -14.49 -30.42 -10.28
N THR A 262 -13.86 -31.09 -11.23
CA THR A 262 -13.08 -32.31 -11.01
C THR A 262 -11.85 -32.35 -11.90
N CYS A 263 -10.86 -33.12 -11.47
CA CYS A 263 -9.72 -33.55 -12.29
C CYS A 263 -9.41 -35.03 -11.98
N THR A 264 -8.61 -35.65 -12.80
CA THR A 264 -8.12 -37.02 -12.53
C THR A 264 -6.82 -36.92 -11.76
N PRO A 265 -6.76 -37.33 -10.48
CA PRO A 265 -5.53 -37.38 -9.73
C PRO A 265 -4.49 -38.29 -10.40
N ASP A 266 -3.28 -37.79 -10.60
CA ASP A 266 -2.19 -38.44 -11.33
C ASP A 266 -0.81 -38.19 -10.73
N THR A 267 -0.73 -37.30 -9.75
CA THR A 267 0.52 -36.90 -9.11
C THR A 267 0.62 -37.50 -7.71
N SER A 268 1.67 -38.29 -7.44
CA SER A 268 1.90 -38.88 -6.12
C SER A 268 2.64 -37.89 -5.22
N PRO A 269 2.10 -37.50 -4.07
CA PRO A 269 2.76 -36.64 -3.12
C PRO A 269 3.77 -37.39 -2.24
N THR A 270 4.69 -36.65 -1.63
CA THR A 270 5.47 -37.17 -0.49
C THR A 270 4.66 -36.92 0.78
N LEU A 271 4.33 -37.99 1.50
CA LEU A 271 3.56 -37.89 2.76
C LEU A 271 4.50 -37.65 3.95
N SER A 272 4.05 -36.83 4.88
CA SER A 272 4.61 -36.65 6.22
C SER A 272 3.45 -36.76 7.23
N ASP A 273 3.54 -37.73 8.15
CA ASP A 273 2.49 -37.97 9.15
C ASP A 273 1.08 -38.08 8.53
N ASN A 274 0.97 -38.91 7.47
CA ASN A 274 -0.27 -39.09 6.71
C ASN A 274 -0.87 -37.80 6.15
N SER A 275 -0.04 -36.82 5.82
CA SER A 275 -0.47 -35.56 5.24
C SER A 275 0.49 -35.07 4.16
N PHE A 276 0.00 -34.20 3.30
CA PHE A 276 0.81 -33.43 2.36
C PHE A 276 0.18 -32.07 2.10
N THR A 277 0.99 -31.09 1.68
CA THR A 277 0.53 -29.73 1.41
C THR A 277 0.83 -29.35 -0.03
N VAL A 278 -0.14 -28.73 -0.69
CA VAL A 278 0.00 -28.17 -2.03
C VAL A 278 -0.24 -26.66 -1.96
N ASN A 279 0.67 -25.88 -2.56
CA ASN A 279 0.50 -24.44 -2.71
C ASN A 279 -0.27 -24.15 -4.00
N LEU A 280 -1.28 -23.28 -3.88
CA LEU A 280 -2.04 -22.73 -4.98
C LEU A 280 -1.57 -21.29 -5.17
N ASP A 281 -0.86 -21.02 -6.27
CA ASP A 281 -0.22 -19.73 -6.58
C ASP A 281 -0.45 -19.26 -8.02
N ASN A 282 -1.18 -20.05 -8.81
CA ASN A 282 -1.56 -19.66 -10.16
C ASN A 282 -2.77 -18.72 -10.12
N ASN A 283 -2.68 -17.58 -10.80
CA ASN A 283 -3.78 -16.65 -10.92
C ASN A 283 -5.02 -17.31 -11.53
N SER A 284 -6.09 -17.40 -10.73
CA SER A 284 -7.28 -18.14 -11.10
C SER A 284 -8.49 -17.69 -10.30
N SER A 285 -9.62 -17.57 -10.96
CA SER A 285 -10.91 -17.25 -10.31
C SER A 285 -11.41 -18.35 -9.37
N GLU A 286 -10.94 -19.58 -9.52
CA GLU A 286 -11.27 -20.71 -8.66
C GLU A 286 -10.24 -21.82 -8.87
N GLN A 287 -9.44 -22.13 -7.86
CA GLN A 287 -8.47 -23.22 -7.89
C GLN A 287 -8.68 -24.13 -6.69
N LYS A 288 -8.62 -25.45 -6.90
CA LYS A 288 -8.80 -26.46 -5.87
C LYS A 288 -7.86 -27.66 -6.10
N ILE A 289 -7.71 -28.47 -5.06
CA ILE A 289 -7.02 -29.76 -5.12
C ILE A 289 -8.04 -30.87 -5.00
N CYS A 290 -7.91 -31.90 -5.83
CA CYS A 290 -8.63 -33.16 -5.69
C CYS A 290 -7.65 -34.27 -5.37
N VAL A 291 -8.03 -35.18 -4.47
CA VAL A 291 -7.21 -36.27 -3.96
C VAL A 291 -7.96 -37.58 -4.12
N ARG A 292 -7.21 -38.62 -4.52
CA ARG A 292 -7.66 -40.02 -4.54
C ARG A 292 -6.74 -40.82 -3.63
N ILE A 293 -7.33 -41.66 -2.78
CA ILE A 293 -6.62 -42.58 -1.90
C ILE A 293 -7.08 -43.98 -2.27
N THR A 294 -6.16 -44.91 -2.49
CA THR A 294 -6.47 -46.31 -2.72
C THR A 294 -5.76 -47.14 -1.66
N ASP A 295 -6.53 -47.85 -0.85
CA ASP A 295 -6.03 -48.72 0.20
C ASP A 295 -5.62 -50.10 -0.32
N SER A 296 -5.04 -50.96 0.56
CA SER A 296 -4.60 -52.31 0.21
C SER A 296 -5.76 -53.26 -0.13
N TYR A 297 -7.01 -52.89 0.16
CA TYR A 297 -8.20 -53.64 -0.24
C TYR A 297 -8.82 -53.11 -1.55
N ASN A 298 -8.12 -52.20 -2.27
CA ASN A 298 -8.58 -51.51 -3.46
C ASN A 298 -9.83 -50.64 -3.24
N GLN A 299 -10.11 -50.24 -2.00
CA GLN A 299 -11.14 -49.25 -1.75
C GLN A 299 -10.61 -47.85 -2.09
N VAL A 300 -11.48 -47.05 -2.70
CA VAL A 300 -11.12 -45.71 -3.15
C VAL A 300 -11.86 -44.67 -2.32
N GLY A 301 -11.11 -43.75 -1.72
CA GLY A 301 -11.59 -42.51 -1.13
C GLY A 301 -11.20 -41.35 -2.03
N GLU A 302 -12.14 -40.48 -2.38
CA GLU A 302 -11.89 -39.31 -3.21
C GLU A 302 -12.52 -38.07 -2.57
N GLY A 303 -11.89 -36.92 -2.79
CA GLY A 303 -12.43 -35.64 -2.36
C GLY A 303 -11.73 -34.47 -3.02
N CYS A 304 -12.41 -33.36 -3.12
CA CYS A 304 -11.82 -32.09 -3.57
C CYS A 304 -11.98 -31.03 -2.46
N SER A 305 -10.99 -30.14 -2.34
CA SER A 305 -11.06 -29.00 -1.45
C SER A 305 -12.10 -27.97 -1.91
N LEU A 306 -12.37 -26.97 -1.11
CA LEU A 306 -13.04 -25.76 -1.57
C LEU A 306 -12.21 -25.08 -2.65
N GLY A 307 -12.87 -24.31 -3.50
CA GLY A 307 -12.21 -23.47 -4.50
C GLY A 307 -11.67 -22.19 -3.87
N TYR A 308 -10.47 -21.79 -4.28
CA TYR A 308 -9.79 -20.59 -3.85
C TYR A 308 -9.53 -19.69 -5.05
N LYS A 309 -9.89 -18.40 -4.92
CA LYS A 309 -9.57 -17.38 -5.92
C LYS A 309 -8.18 -16.84 -5.61
N ILE A 310 -7.23 -17.05 -6.52
CA ILE A 310 -5.83 -16.66 -6.32
C ILE A 310 -5.44 -15.58 -7.29
N ASP A 311 -4.81 -14.54 -6.76
CA ASP A 311 -4.20 -13.46 -7.53
C ASP A 311 -2.90 -13.02 -6.83
N GLY A 312 -1.78 -13.37 -7.41
CA GLY A 312 -0.44 -12.98 -6.94
C GLY A 312 0.18 -11.84 -7.73
N GLU A 313 -0.54 -11.23 -8.69
CA GLU A 313 -0.04 -10.13 -9.50
C GLU A 313 -0.35 -8.78 -8.87
N ASN A 314 0.62 -7.86 -8.97
CA ASN A 314 0.39 -6.51 -8.50
C ASN A 314 -0.44 -5.72 -9.53
N PRO A 315 -1.43 -4.94 -9.09
CA PRO A 315 -2.13 -4.01 -9.95
C PRO A 315 -1.18 -2.92 -10.47
N THR A 316 -1.51 -2.31 -11.59
CA THR A 316 -0.78 -1.18 -12.15
C THR A 316 -1.48 0.12 -11.81
N VAL A 317 -0.72 1.21 -11.61
CA VAL A 317 -1.26 2.56 -11.37
C VAL A 317 -0.44 3.61 -12.11
N THR A 318 -1.11 4.61 -12.68
CA THR A 318 -0.51 5.76 -13.37
C THR A 318 -1.22 7.05 -12.98
N ILE A 319 -0.47 8.15 -12.88
CA ILE A 319 -1.03 9.49 -12.78
C ILE A 319 -1.26 9.97 -14.21
N THR A 320 -2.50 10.35 -14.58
CA THR A 320 -2.89 10.69 -15.96
C THR A 320 -3.22 12.15 -16.16
N ASN A 321 -3.56 12.86 -15.10
CA ASN A 321 -3.82 14.28 -15.12
C ASN A 321 -3.44 14.90 -13.78
N GLU A 322 -2.92 16.13 -13.82
CA GLU A 322 -2.65 16.92 -12.63
C GLU A 322 -3.14 18.35 -12.82
N THR A 323 -3.67 18.94 -11.80
CA THR A 323 -3.96 20.36 -11.71
C THR A 323 -3.45 20.87 -10.37
N VAL A 324 -2.80 22.01 -10.41
CA VAL A 324 -2.19 22.62 -9.22
C VAL A 324 -2.83 23.98 -8.96
N ASP A 325 -2.90 24.35 -7.71
CA ASP A 325 -3.27 25.67 -7.21
C ASP A 325 -2.27 26.03 -6.11
N LYS A 326 -2.35 27.21 -5.53
CA LYS A 326 -1.43 27.69 -4.48
C LYS A 326 -1.40 26.81 -3.23
N THR A 327 -2.54 26.23 -2.88
CA THR A 327 -2.68 25.44 -1.62
C THR A 327 -3.27 24.05 -1.84
N SER A 328 -3.35 23.62 -3.09
CA SER A 328 -3.87 22.29 -3.43
C SER A 328 -3.21 21.69 -4.66
N ILE A 329 -3.14 20.37 -4.67
CA ILE A 329 -2.74 19.54 -5.80
C ILE A 329 -3.85 18.53 -6.05
N SER A 330 -4.43 18.53 -7.24
CA SER A 330 -5.42 17.53 -7.64
C SER A 330 -4.82 16.64 -8.71
N ILE A 331 -4.87 15.32 -8.49
CA ILE A 331 -4.37 14.31 -9.42
C ILE A 331 -5.48 13.35 -9.81
N THR A 332 -5.50 12.93 -11.07
CA THR A 332 -6.31 11.82 -11.55
C THR A 332 -5.41 10.61 -11.78
N VAL A 333 -5.75 9.51 -11.16
CA VAL A 333 -5.03 8.24 -11.28
C VAL A 333 -5.87 7.21 -12.01
N ASN A 334 -5.21 6.37 -12.81
CA ASN A 334 -5.80 5.18 -13.41
C ASN A 334 -5.11 3.95 -12.86
N GLY A 335 -5.89 3.08 -12.23
CA GLY A 335 -5.46 1.77 -11.77
C GLY A 335 -6.02 0.68 -12.67
N SER A 336 -5.31 -0.43 -12.80
CA SER A 336 -5.78 -1.62 -13.54
C SER A 336 -5.24 -2.88 -12.91
N ASP A 337 -6.12 -3.85 -12.75
CA ASP A 337 -5.81 -5.20 -12.34
C ASP A 337 -6.54 -6.19 -13.23
N SER A 338 -5.88 -7.33 -13.57
CA SER A 338 -6.37 -8.28 -14.56
C SER A 338 -7.16 -9.45 -13.97
N HIS A 339 -7.08 -9.67 -12.66
CA HIS A 339 -7.64 -10.86 -12.01
C HIS A 339 -8.64 -10.52 -10.90
N SER A 340 -8.17 -9.98 -9.78
CA SER A 340 -9.03 -9.75 -8.62
C SER A 340 -9.77 -8.41 -8.67
N GLY A 341 -9.28 -7.45 -9.46
CA GLY A 341 -9.81 -6.10 -9.55
C GLY A 341 -9.41 -5.21 -8.38
N ILE A 342 -9.61 -3.91 -8.53
CA ILE A 342 -9.19 -2.92 -7.54
C ILE A 342 -10.11 -2.94 -6.31
N SER A 343 -9.54 -2.76 -5.13
CA SER A 343 -10.26 -2.59 -3.85
C SER A 343 -10.12 -1.20 -3.26
N SER A 344 -8.97 -0.54 -3.42
CA SER A 344 -8.74 0.79 -2.85
C SER A 344 -7.53 1.49 -3.43
N TYR A 345 -7.48 2.81 -3.23
CA TYR A 345 -6.31 3.66 -3.45
C TYR A 345 -5.84 4.26 -2.14
N LYS A 346 -4.54 4.51 -2.03
CA LYS A 346 -3.93 5.27 -0.95
C LYS A 346 -3.12 6.42 -1.51
N PHE A 347 -3.31 7.61 -0.96
CA PHE A 347 -2.68 8.85 -1.40
C PHE A 347 -1.80 9.43 -0.30
N SER A 348 -0.61 9.87 -0.66
CA SER A 348 0.36 10.49 0.23
C SER A 348 1.00 11.70 -0.44
N SER A 349 1.20 12.79 0.32
CA SER A 349 1.97 13.97 -0.09
C SER A 349 3.31 14.10 0.66
N ASP A 350 3.69 13.09 1.45
CA ASP A 350 4.87 13.07 2.30
C ASP A 350 5.79 11.86 2.05
N ASN A 351 5.86 11.42 0.79
CA ASN A 351 6.63 10.27 0.34
C ASN A 351 6.23 8.93 0.98
N GLY A 352 4.97 8.79 1.39
CA GLY A 352 4.45 7.55 1.96
C GLY A 352 4.62 7.43 3.47
N ASN A 353 4.99 8.48 4.19
CA ASN A 353 5.01 8.47 5.66
C ASN A 353 3.60 8.43 6.25
N SER A 354 2.64 9.05 5.57
CA SER A 354 1.21 8.97 5.89
C SER A 354 0.39 8.76 4.62
N TYR A 355 -0.77 8.09 4.77
CA TYR A 355 -1.67 7.83 3.65
C TYR A 355 -3.12 8.11 4.04
N GLU A 356 -3.87 8.69 3.10
CA GLU A 356 -5.32 8.67 3.11
C GLU A 356 -5.81 7.53 2.21
N THR A 357 -6.75 6.72 2.71
CA THR A 357 -7.26 5.53 2.01
C THR A 357 -8.66 5.78 1.48
N ILE A 358 -8.87 5.53 0.20
CA ILE A 358 -10.15 5.62 -0.49
C ILE A 358 -10.56 4.22 -0.95
N ASN A 359 -11.63 3.70 -0.37
CA ASN A 359 -12.20 2.41 -0.75
C ASN A 359 -13.12 2.60 -1.96
N THR A 360 -12.66 2.16 -3.12
CA THR A 360 -13.42 2.17 -4.38
C THR A 360 -12.87 1.10 -5.30
N SER A 361 -13.75 0.52 -6.12
CA SER A 361 -13.40 -0.43 -7.19
C SER A 361 -13.26 0.25 -8.56
N ASP A 362 -13.37 1.58 -8.63
CA ASP A 362 -13.28 2.32 -9.88
C ASP A 362 -11.83 2.28 -10.42
N ASN A 363 -11.68 2.05 -11.71
CA ASN A 363 -10.38 2.05 -12.37
C ASN A 363 -9.76 3.45 -12.51
N SER A 364 -10.52 4.51 -12.25
CA SER A 364 -10.04 5.89 -12.29
C SER A 364 -10.58 6.66 -11.09
N TYR A 365 -9.71 7.41 -10.42
CA TYR A 365 -10.10 8.24 -9.29
C TYR A 365 -9.35 9.57 -9.31
N THR A 366 -10.04 10.66 -8.96
CA THR A 366 -9.43 11.98 -8.78
C THR A 366 -9.36 12.31 -7.30
N TYR A 367 -8.17 12.60 -6.82
CA TYR A 367 -7.90 12.96 -5.43
C TYR A 367 -7.28 14.35 -5.35
N THR A 368 -7.66 15.15 -4.34
CA THR A 368 -7.14 16.49 -4.10
C THR A 368 -6.50 16.59 -2.73
N PHE A 369 -5.21 16.88 -2.72
CA PHE A 369 -4.47 17.29 -1.52
C PHE A 369 -4.75 18.76 -1.26
N ASN A 370 -5.19 19.11 -0.06
CA ASN A 370 -5.53 20.46 0.36
C ASN A 370 -4.62 20.94 1.50
N ASN A 371 -4.66 22.26 1.79
CA ASN A 371 -3.87 22.89 2.85
C ASN A 371 -2.36 22.71 2.69
N LEU A 372 -1.90 22.71 1.45
CA LEU A 372 -0.48 22.66 1.10
C LEU A 372 0.11 24.07 1.16
N GLU A 373 1.43 24.17 1.34
CA GLU A 373 2.15 25.43 1.28
C GLU A 373 2.39 25.84 -0.17
N SER A 374 2.24 27.13 -0.46
CA SER A 374 2.44 27.73 -1.79
C SER A 374 3.91 27.59 -2.25
N GLY A 375 4.11 27.33 -3.54
CA GLY A 375 5.44 27.22 -4.15
C GLY A 375 6.29 26.05 -3.64
N THR A 376 5.67 25.05 -3.05
CA THR A 376 6.37 23.93 -2.39
C THR A 376 6.25 22.66 -3.21
N ALA A 377 7.36 21.92 -3.36
CA ALA A 377 7.39 20.62 -4.00
C ALA A 377 6.95 19.52 -3.02
N TYR A 378 6.01 18.70 -3.47
CA TYR A 378 5.48 17.56 -2.70
C TYR A 378 5.78 16.25 -3.39
N PRO A 379 6.42 15.29 -2.71
CA PRO A 379 6.65 13.95 -3.24
C PRO A 379 5.35 13.13 -3.13
N ILE A 380 4.50 13.29 -4.14
CA ILE A 380 3.23 12.58 -4.21
C ILE A 380 3.47 11.10 -4.47
N LYS A 381 2.84 10.26 -3.67
CA LYS A 381 2.89 8.81 -3.78
C LYS A 381 1.48 8.23 -3.78
N VAL A 382 1.20 7.34 -4.72
CA VAL A 382 -0.09 6.67 -4.83
C VAL A 382 0.13 5.17 -4.84
N GLN A 383 -0.62 4.46 -4.02
CA GLN A 383 -0.74 3.02 -4.04
C GLN A 383 -2.14 2.63 -4.49
N VAL A 384 -2.22 1.64 -5.37
CA VAL A 384 -3.47 0.93 -5.69
C VAL A 384 -3.39 -0.46 -5.10
N ILE A 385 -4.46 -0.92 -4.49
CA ILE A 385 -4.55 -2.21 -3.82
C ILE A 385 -5.68 -2.99 -4.49
N ASP A 386 -5.41 -4.23 -4.88
CA ASP A 386 -6.40 -5.14 -5.44
C ASP A 386 -7.19 -5.90 -4.35
N ASN A 387 -8.13 -6.75 -4.74
CA ASN A 387 -8.93 -7.54 -3.80
C ASN A 387 -8.14 -8.68 -3.15
N ALA A 388 -7.04 -9.14 -3.72
CA ALA A 388 -6.14 -10.12 -3.11
C ALA A 388 -5.16 -9.47 -2.11
N GLY A 389 -5.05 -8.12 -2.13
CA GLY A 389 -4.17 -7.33 -1.28
C GLY A 389 -2.80 -7.06 -1.87
N ASN A 390 -2.57 -7.33 -3.19
CA ASN A 390 -1.34 -6.91 -3.85
C ASN A 390 -1.32 -5.40 -4.05
N ILE A 391 -0.14 -4.80 -4.17
CA ILE A 391 0.03 -3.35 -4.18
C ILE A 391 0.83 -2.94 -5.42
N GLY A 392 0.24 -2.06 -6.23
CA GLY A 392 0.93 -1.28 -7.25
C GLY A 392 1.20 0.13 -6.76
N GLU A 393 2.29 0.75 -7.20
CA GLU A 393 2.71 2.05 -6.69
C GLU A 393 3.24 2.94 -7.81
N VAL A 394 2.96 4.25 -7.70
CA VAL A 394 3.55 5.31 -8.52
C VAL A 394 3.92 6.50 -7.65
N SER A 395 5.02 7.17 -7.99
CA SER A 395 5.47 8.38 -7.30
C SER A 395 5.82 9.46 -8.31
N GLN A 396 5.48 10.71 -7.98
CA GLN A 396 5.79 11.90 -8.79
C GLN A 396 5.98 13.10 -7.86
N GLU A 397 6.99 13.95 -8.14
CA GLU A 397 7.12 15.22 -7.46
C GLU A 397 6.27 16.28 -8.17
N ILE A 398 5.37 16.94 -7.44
CA ILE A 398 4.46 17.96 -7.98
C ILE A 398 4.55 19.18 -7.06
N SER A 399 4.74 20.36 -7.66
CA SER A 399 4.82 21.62 -6.90
C SER A 399 3.48 22.37 -6.97
N THR A 400 3.09 22.98 -5.83
CA THR A 400 1.99 23.95 -5.80
C THR A 400 2.37 25.22 -6.56
N GLU A 401 1.37 25.99 -7.05
CA GLU A 401 1.62 27.33 -7.57
C GLU A 401 2.22 28.23 -6.50
N SER A 402 3.12 29.12 -6.91
CA SER A 402 3.74 30.08 -6.02
C SER A 402 2.89 31.35 -5.87
N ASP A 403 2.90 31.96 -4.71
CA ASP A 403 2.40 33.32 -4.49
C ASP A 403 3.28 34.39 -5.16
N GLY A 404 4.43 34.00 -5.70
CA GLY A 404 5.42 34.90 -6.28
C GLY A 404 6.33 35.53 -5.23
N GLY A 405 7.49 36.00 -5.72
CA GLY A 405 8.54 36.49 -4.81
C GLY A 405 8.18 37.74 -4.05
N GLY A 406 7.34 38.62 -4.64
CA GLY A 406 6.85 39.82 -3.97
C GLY A 406 6.04 39.46 -2.73
N ALA A 407 5.11 38.53 -2.84
CA ALA A 407 4.30 38.05 -1.72
C ALA A 407 5.17 37.35 -0.65
N TYR A 408 6.14 36.55 -1.07
CA TYR A 408 7.10 35.91 -0.15
C TYR A 408 7.86 36.94 0.69
N ILE A 409 8.39 38.03 0.05
CA ILE A 409 9.11 39.09 0.75
C ILE A 409 8.17 39.84 1.69
N LEU A 410 6.94 40.15 1.29
CA LEU A 410 5.97 40.87 2.14
C LEU A 410 5.51 40.04 3.35
N ALA A 411 5.61 38.72 3.28
CA ALA A 411 5.34 37.81 4.41
C ALA A 411 6.59 37.59 5.31
N SER A 412 7.79 38.04 4.89
CA SER A 412 9.03 37.84 5.64
C SER A 412 9.17 38.79 6.83
N GLU A 413 10.08 38.46 7.77
CA GLU A 413 10.42 39.30 8.91
C GLU A 413 11.06 40.68 8.48
N ASN A 414 11.63 40.70 7.28
CA ASN A 414 12.27 41.86 6.70
C ASN A 414 11.42 42.57 5.63
N ALA A 415 10.10 42.41 5.72
CA ALA A 415 9.16 43.08 4.83
C ALA A 415 9.28 44.61 4.90
N PRO A 416 9.07 45.34 3.78
CA PRO A 416 8.98 46.80 3.82
C PRO A 416 7.73 47.23 4.61
N THR A 417 7.87 48.25 5.47
CA THR A 417 6.79 48.75 6.34
C THR A 417 6.09 50.00 5.80
N ASN A 418 6.61 50.60 4.75
CA ASN A 418 6.05 51.77 4.13
C ASN A 418 5.36 51.41 2.84
N SER A 419 4.25 52.13 2.53
CA SER A 419 3.48 51.87 1.31
C SER A 419 2.95 53.15 0.70
N THR A 420 2.65 53.13 -0.57
CA THR A 420 2.01 54.19 -1.32
C THR A 420 1.13 53.59 -2.44
N THR A 421 0.32 54.42 -3.09
CA THR A 421 -0.47 53.98 -4.25
C THR A 421 0.48 53.57 -5.39
N ASP A 422 0.21 52.42 -5.99
CA ASP A 422 0.95 51.96 -7.13
C ASP A 422 0.63 52.76 -8.39
N TRP A 423 1.67 53.18 -9.08
CA TRP A 423 1.50 53.91 -10.35
C TRP A 423 1.53 52.97 -11.57
N THR A 424 2.08 51.80 -11.49
CA THR A 424 2.18 50.85 -12.60
C THR A 424 0.82 50.33 -13.05
N ASN A 425 -0.14 50.25 -12.13
CA ASN A 425 -1.52 49.85 -12.36
C ASN A 425 -2.49 51.03 -12.39
N ASN A 426 -2.07 52.21 -12.86
CA ASN A 426 -2.89 53.45 -12.83
C ASN A 426 -3.40 53.81 -11.43
N GLY A 427 -2.65 53.52 -10.41
CA GLY A 427 -2.98 53.83 -9.02
C GLY A 427 -3.97 52.83 -8.38
N THR A 428 -4.18 51.68 -8.95
CA THR A 428 -5.11 50.64 -8.42
C THR A 428 -4.49 49.66 -7.45
N GLY A 429 -3.18 49.59 -7.34
CA GLY A 429 -2.44 48.71 -6.44
C GLY A 429 -1.74 49.44 -5.29
N ILE A 430 -1.12 48.71 -4.40
CA ILE A 430 -0.28 49.23 -3.31
C ILE A 430 1.16 48.78 -3.54
N THR A 431 2.07 49.75 -3.60
CA THR A 431 3.49 49.50 -3.65
C THR A 431 4.07 49.66 -2.24
N TYR A 432 4.87 48.67 -1.82
CA TYR A 432 5.59 48.68 -0.56
C TYR A 432 7.06 49.00 -0.81
N TYR A 433 7.66 49.88 -0.01
CA TYR A 433 9.03 50.37 -0.23
C TYR A 433 9.88 50.42 1.05
N TYR A 434 11.18 50.24 0.86
CA TYR A 434 12.16 50.21 1.95
C TYR A 434 12.70 51.61 2.25
N THR A 435 12.94 51.89 3.55
CA THR A 435 13.53 53.12 4.05
C THR A 435 14.69 52.85 5.00
N GLY A 436 15.63 53.81 5.17
CA GLY A 436 16.72 53.71 6.12
C GLY A 436 17.78 52.68 5.74
N ASN A 437 18.08 51.74 6.64
CA ASN A 437 19.07 50.69 6.39
C ASN A 437 18.51 49.29 6.68
N PRO A 438 17.57 48.81 5.84
CA PRO A 438 16.87 47.55 6.02
C PRO A 438 17.72 46.33 5.63
N ASN A 439 17.24 45.15 6.00
CA ASN A 439 17.66 43.88 5.43
C ASN A 439 16.86 43.59 4.15
N ASN A 440 17.34 44.09 3.03
CA ASN A 440 16.68 43.97 1.71
C ASN A 440 17.69 43.53 0.62
N TRP A 441 18.63 42.70 1.01
CA TRP A 441 19.68 42.19 0.13
C TRP A 441 19.14 41.09 -0.79
N VAL A 442 19.54 41.16 -2.06
CA VAL A 442 19.26 40.14 -3.08
C VAL A 442 20.52 39.70 -3.74
N GLN A 443 20.68 38.41 -3.97
CA GLN A 443 21.70 37.82 -4.83
C GLN A 443 21.03 37.29 -6.11
N PHE A 444 21.38 37.89 -7.26
CA PHE A 444 20.80 37.55 -8.54
C PHE A 444 21.78 37.82 -9.68
N GLY A 445 21.90 36.86 -10.60
CA GLY A 445 22.73 37.01 -11.80
C GLY A 445 24.23 37.15 -11.51
N GLY A 446 24.71 36.62 -10.41
CA GLY A 446 26.11 36.78 -9.96
C GLY A 446 26.40 38.10 -9.29
N PHE A 447 25.42 38.94 -9.04
CA PHE A 447 25.54 40.28 -8.46
C PHE A 447 24.72 40.40 -7.19
N TRP A 448 25.09 41.42 -6.38
CA TRP A 448 24.36 41.86 -5.21
C TRP A 448 23.51 43.06 -5.54
N TRP A 449 22.25 43.04 -5.04
CA TRP A 449 21.24 44.03 -5.25
C TRP A 449 20.61 44.46 -3.92
N ARG A 450 19.92 45.59 -3.94
CA ARG A 450 19.06 46.05 -2.84
C ARG A 450 17.65 46.27 -3.37
N ILE A 451 16.65 45.71 -2.72
CA ILE A 451 15.25 45.96 -3.09
C ILE A 451 14.91 47.42 -2.80
N ILE A 452 14.38 48.11 -3.81
CA ILE A 452 13.82 49.44 -3.65
C ILE A 452 12.38 49.32 -3.15
N ARG A 453 11.59 48.53 -3.86
CA ARG A 453 10.15 48.35 -3.59
C ARG A 453 9.60 47.05 -4.16
N ILE A 454 8.47 46.63 -3.62
CA ILE A 454 7.62 45.62 -4.18
C ILE A 454 6.44 46.33 -4.83
N ASN A 455 6.26 46.18 -6.13
CA ASN A 455 5.20 46.80 -6.92
C ASN A 455 3.81 46.21 -6.59
N GLY A 456 2.75 46.92 -6.90
CA GLY A 456 1.40 46.45 -6.62
C GLY A 456 0.97 45.18 -7.37
N ASP A 457 1.68 44.83 -8.45
CA ASP A 457 1.52 43.57 -9.20
C ASP A 457 2.38 42.43 -8.64
N GLY A 458 3.16 42.68 -7.57
CA GLY A 458 4.06 41.70 -6.95
C GLY A 458 5.46 41.64 -7.57
N SER A 459 5.73 42.40 -8.64
CA SER A 459 7.08 42.48 -9.21
C SER A 459 8.03 43.20 -8.25
N ILE A 460 9.35 42.81 -8.27
CA ILE A 460 10.33 43.26 -7.30
C ILE A 460 11.31 44.22 -8.00
N ARG A 461 11.30 45.48 -7.60
CA ARG A 461 12.24 46.50 -8.12
C ARG A 461 13.50 46.58 -7.26
N MET A 462 14.67 46.42 -7.90
CA MET A 462 15.92 46.37 -7.20
C MET A 462 17.05 47.15 -7.91
N ILE A 463 18.00 47.69 -7.12
CA ILE A 463 19.13 48.46 -7.58
C ILE A 463 20.43 47.71 -7.35
N TYR A 464 21.32 47.74 -8.32
CA TYR A 464 22.67 47.14 -8.26
C TYR A 464 23.48 47.64 -7.07
N GLN A 465 24.13 46.72 -6.34
CA GLN A 465 24.98 47.05 -5.16
C GLN A 465 26.42 46.54 -5.29
N GLY A 466 26.78 45.82 -6.35
CA GLY A 466 28.14 45.35 -6.57
C GLY A 466 28.26 43.84 -6.76
N THR A 467 29.51 43.36 -6.69
CA THR A 467 29.85 41.95 -6.87
C THR A 467 30.02 41.19 -5.54
N SER A 468 29.92 41.86 -4.41
CA SER A 468 29.99 41.26 -3.08
C SER A 468 29.06 41.99 -2.09
N ALA A 469 28.67 41.28 -1.02
CA ALA A 469 27.91 41.88 0.07
C ALA A 469 28.62 43.07 0.68
N ASN A 470 27.84 44.06 1.14
CA ASN A 470 28.36 45.26 1.81
C ASN A 470 29.33 46.12 0.96
N THR A 471 29.32 45.97 -0.37
CA THR A 471 30.11 46.82 -1.27
C THR A 471 29.71 48.27 -1.09
N THR A 472 30.69 49.19 -1.03
CA THR A 472 30.55 50.64 -0.91
C THR A 472 31.41 51.33 -1.94
N GLY A 473 31.26 52.65 -2.07
CA GLY A 473 32.07 53.46 -2.97
C GLY A 473 31.84 53.14 -4.45
N THR A 474 32.88 53.23 -5.25
CA THR A 474 32.83 52.98 -6.71
C THR A 474 32.48 51.54 -7.08
N GLY A 475 32.67 50.58 -6.17
CA GLY A 475 32.28 49.18 -6.40
C GLY A 475 30.74 48.96 -6.52
N THR A 476 29.94 49.94 -6.12
CA THR A 476 28.48 49.89 -6.28
C THR A 476 28.00 50.38 -7.66
N HIS A 477 28.92 50.77 -8.53
CA HIS A 477 28.67 51.24 -9.90
C HIS A 477 29.21 50.24 -10.90
N ILE A 478 28.53 50.10 -12.02
CA ILE A 478 29.06 49.33 -13.16
C ILE A 478 30.15 50.10 -13.88
N GLN A 479 30.04 51.42 -13.89
CA GLN A 479 31.06 52.41 -14.32
C GLN A 479 30.67 53.83 -13.87
N THR A 480 31.54 54.83 -14.13
CA THR A 480 31.24 56.26 -14.02
C THR A 480 31.20 56.89 -15.40
N GLY A 481 30.35 57.89 -15.58
CA GLY A 481 30.20 58.54 -16.85
C GLY A 481 29.21 59.72 -16.83
N ALA A 482 29.12 60.45 -17.95
CA ALA A 482 28.10 61.46 -18.17
C ALA A 482 26.74 60.84 -18.35
N PHE A 483 25.67 61.53 -17.93
CA PHE A 483 24.32 61.12 -18.22
C PHE A 483 24.04 61.24 -19.73
N ASN A 484 24.45 62.33 -20.34
CA ASN A 484 24.41 62.54 -21.77
C ASN A 484 25.67 63.34 -22.26
N ASN A 485 26.11 63.03 -23.45
CA ASN A 485 27.30 63.71 -24.06
C ASN A 485 26.98 65.07 -24.64
N SER A 486 25.73 65.52 -24.59
CA SER A 486 25.27 66.84 -25.01
C SER A 486 24.40 67.43 -23.93
N PHE A 487 24.39 68.78 -23.80
CA PHE A 487 23.74 69.49 -22.69
C PHE A 487 22.97 70.73 -23.15
N ASN A 488 23.19 71.23 -24.33
CA ASN A 488 22.72 72.54 -24.79
C ASN A 488 21.30 72.54 -25.37
N ASN A 489 20.48 71.58 -24.96
CA ASN A 489 19.07 71.49 -25.30
C ASN A 489 18.30 70.79 -24.19
N ASN A 490 17.10 71.21 -23.91
CA ASN A 490 16.27 70.62 -22.87
C ASN A 490 15.90 69.14 -23.11
N ALA A 491 15.98 68.64 -24.33
CA ALA A 491 15.78 67.22 -24.60
C ALA A 491 16.82 66.32 -23.95
N TYR A 492 18.05 66.83 -23.69
CA TYR A 492 19.16 66.01 -23.17
C TYR A 492 19.03 65.58 -21.69
N VAL A 493 18.00 66.04 -20.99
CA VAL A 493 17.65 65.53 -19.66
C VAL A 493 17.00 64.12 -19.74
N GLY A 494 16.56 63.68 -20.94
CA GLY A 494 15.86 62.42 -21.12
C GLY A 494 16.78 61.23 -21.16
N TYR A 495 16.37 60.12 -20.53
CA TYR A 495 16.95 58.77 -20.67
C TYR A 495 16.89 58.30 -22.14
N MET A 496 15.77 58.60 -22.77
CA MET A 496 15.62 58.63 -24.23
C MET A 496 15.06 59.99 -24.60
N PHE A 497 15.31 60.47 -25.81
CA PHE A 497 14.88 61.77 -26.26
C PHE A 497 14.74 61.88 -27.78
N THR A 498 13.95 62.86 -28.22
CA THR A 498 13.96 63.38 -29.59
C THR A 498 13.96 64.92 -29.48
N ARG A 499 14.92 65.57 -30.12
CA ARG A 499 14.97 67.03 -30.10
C ARG A 499 13.68 67.64 -30.72
N GLY A 500 13.12 68.62 -30.04
CA GLY A 500 11.87 69.24 -30.45
C GLY A 500 10.61 68.48 -30.04
N GLN A 501 10.72 67.37 -29.25
CA GLN A 501 9.60 66.63 -28.67
C GLN A 501 9.71 66.50 -27.18
N VAL A 502 8.65 66.68 -26.42
CA VAL A 502 8.62 66.54 -24.97
C VAL A 502 8.89 65.10 -24.55
N HIS A 503 8.21 64.15 -25.16
CA HIS A 503 8.21 62.72 -24.81
C HIS A 503 8.87 61.86 -25.89
N GLY A 504 9.71 62.43 -26.75
CA GLY A 504 10.34 61.70 -27.86
C GLY A 504 11.30 60.61 -27.37
N THR A 505 11.37 59.50 -28.07
CA THR A 505 12.18 58.31 -27.76
C THR A 505 13.14 57.88 -28.89
N GLY A 506 13.35 58.80 -29.89
CA GLY A 506 14.09 58.46 -31.10
C GLY A 506 15.64 58.33 -30.92
N SER A 507 16.20 58.74 -29.79
CA SER A 507 17.62 58.64 -29.47
C SER A 507 17.81 58.20 -28.00
N SER A 508 18.82 57.38 -27.76
CA SER A 508 19.29 57.02 -26.42
C SER A 508 20.25 58.05 -25.83
N SER A 509 20.16 58.32 -24.54
CA SER A 509 21.21 59.00 -23.82
C SER A 509 22.46 58.11 -23.72
N THR A 510 23.60 58.76 -23.41
CA THR A 510 24.87 58.01 -23.20
C THR A 510 24.74 56.96 -22.13
N ILE A 511 24.08 57.28 -21.00
CA ILE A 511 23.91 56.37 -19.89
C ILE A 511 23.02 55.18 -20.25
N LYS A 512 22.00 55.37 -21.12
CA LYS A 512 21.18 54.25 -21.62
C LYS A 512 22.03 53.26 -22.40
N GLY A 513 22.88 53.72 -23.30
CA GLY A 513 23.78 52.86 -24.05
C GLY A 513 24.66 52.00 -23.15
N VAL A 514 25.20 52.60 -22.07
CA VAL A 514 25.98 51.88 -21.06
C VAL A 514 25.18 50.78 -20.36
N LEU A 515 23.94 51.07 -19.99
CA LEU A 515 23.04 50.10 -19.31
C LEU A 515 22.63 48.96 -20.25
N ASP A 516 22.31 49.28 -21.50
CA ASP A 516 21.92 48.29 -22.48
C ASP A 516 23.06 47.29 -22.79
N GLU A 517 24.28 47.80 -22.95
CA GLU A 517 25.48 46.99 -23.15
C GLU A 517 25.75 46.08 -21.94
N TRP A 518 25.71 46.64 -20.73
CA TRP A 518 25.93 45.89 -19.53
C TRP A 518 24.88 44.78 -19.33
N TYR A 519 23.58 45.09 -19.55
CA TYR A 519 22.52 44.13 -19.45
C TYR A 519 22.69 42.94 -20.45
N SER A 520 23.02 43.27 -21.71
CA SER A 520 23.22 42.27 -22.75
C SER A 520 24.36 41.33 -22.43
N ASN A 521 25.43 41.84 -21.83
CA ASN A 521 26.63 41.07 -21.48
C ASN A 521 26.49 40.24 -20.18
N ASN A 522 25.60 40.62 -19.26
CA ASN A 522 25.57 40.03 -17.93
C ASN A 522 24.24 39.32 -17.57
N LEU A 523 23.12 39.79 -18.08
CA LEU A 523 21.81 39.30 -17.63
C LEU A 523 20.95 38.69 -18.75
N ALA A 524 21.03 39.17 -19.99
CA ALA A 524 20.09 38.86 -21.03
C ALA A 524 19.94 37.34 -21.31
N THR A 525 21.06 36.63 -21.44
CA THR A 525 21.08 35.24 -21.89
C THR A 525 20.59 34.27 -20.83
N ASN A 526 21.05 34.41 -19.59
CA ASN A 526 20.80 33.42 -18.54
C ASN A 526 19.69 33.81 -17.56
N TYR A 527 19.46 35.13 -17.44
CA TYR A 527 18.59 35.66 -16.38
C TYR A 527 17.44 36.51 -16.89
N GLY A 528 17.38 36.78 -18.20
CA GLY A 528 16.34 37.62 -18.80
C GLY A 528 14.90 37.07 -18.59
N GLN A 529 14.75 35.75 -18.44
CA GLN A 529 13.45 35.13 -18.18
C GLN A 529 12.82 35.55 -16.84
N TYR A 530 13.61 35.91 -15.85
CA TYR A 530 13.15 36.36 -14.53
C TYR A 530 12.88 37.84 -14.46
N ILE A 531 13.27 38.63 -15.48
CA ILE A 531 13.20 40.09 -15.47
C ILE A 531 11.95 40.57 -16.18
N ASP A 532 11.20 41.45 -15.51
CA ASP A 532 10.00 42.06 -16.04
C ASP A 532 10.33 43.29 -16.91
N GLY A 533 9.98 43.21 -18.19
CA GLY A 533 10.14 44.32 -19.13
C GLY A 533 8.98 45.31 -19.13
N ASN A 534 7.90 45.01 -18.43
CA ASN A 534 6.68 45.83 -18.40
C ASN A 534 6.47 46.59 -17.09
N ALA A 535 7.28 46.30 -16.04
CA ALA A 535 7.23 47.01 -14.76
C ALA A 535 7.74 48.46 -14.83
N GLY A 536 8.04 48.97 -15.97
CA GLY A 536 8.26 50.35 -16.35
C GLY A 536 9.32 51.18 -15.57
N PHE A 537 9.87 52.16 -16.28
CA PHE A 537 10.79 53.15 -15.70
C PHE A 537 10.29 54.55 -16.07
N CYS A 538 10.06 55.41 -15.08
CA CYS A 538 9.54 56.78 -15.33
C CYS A 538 10.64 57.77 -15.73
N GLY A 539 10.60 58.29 -16.92
CA GLY A 539 11.47 59.32 -17.43
C GLY A 539 11.10 60.73 -17.03
N ASP A 540 9.84 60.94 -16.65
CA ASP A 540 9.23 62.15 -16.04
C ASP A 540 9.62 63.45 -16.71
N ARG A 541 9.57 63.54 -18.04
CA ARG A 541 9.97 64.71 -18.81
C ARG A 541 8.86 65.77 -19.01
N THR A 542 7.70 65.58 -18.40
CA THR A 542 6.61 66.52 -18.45
C THR A 542 7.05 67.87 -17.85
N PRO A 543 6.98 68.98 -18.62
CA PRO A 543 7.31 70.31 -18.10
C PRO A 543 6.35 70.73 -17.01
N SER A 544 6.89 71.41 -16.00
CA SER A 544 6.09 72.03 -14.95
C SER A 544 5.24 73.15 -15.49
N THR A 545 3.97 73.19 -15.07
CA THR A 545 3.03 74.25 -15.37
C THR A 545 2.89 75.30 -14.24
N SER A 546 3.68 75.14 -13.18
CA SER A 546 3.60 76.07 -12.02
C SER A 546 4.15 77.45 -12.36
N SER A 547 3.33 78.46 -12.11
CA SER A 547 3.70 79.86 -12.34
C SER A 547 4.84 80.38 -11.44
N SER A 548 5.20 79.65 -10.37
CA SER A 548 6.31 80.02 -9.46
C SER A 548 7.70 79.58 -9.96
N THR A 549 7.76 78.90 -11.06
CA THR A 549 8.99 78.36 -11.64
C THR A 549 8.94 78.51 -13.15
N SER A 550 9.01 79.67 -13.65
CA SER A 550 8.98 80.02 -15.08
C SER A 550 9.20 78.81 -16.05
N ASN A 551 8.12 78.27 -16.55
CA ASN A 551 8.12 77.11 -17.04
C ASN A 551 7.85 76.90 -18.46
N GLY A 552 8.72 76.96 -19.17
CA GLY A 552 8.73 76.92 -20.59
C GLY A 552 8.00 75.69 -21.18
N SER A 553 7.77 75.71 -22.42
CA SER A 553 7.25 74.65 -23.23
C SER A 553 8.22 73.45 -23.38
N GLY A 554 8.94 73.11 -22.35
CA GLY A 554 10.03 72.11 -22.29
C GLY A 554 10.09 71.05 -23.36
N GLY A 555 11.23 70.57 -23.64
CA GLY A 555 11.49 69.53 -24.64
C GLY A 555 11.56 70.00 -26.08
N THR A 556 11.23 71.24 -26.40
CA THR A 556 11.14 71.78 -27.76
C THR A 556 12.33 72.63 -28.21
N GLY A 557 13.32 72.89 -27.33
CA GLY A 557 14.46 73.72 -27.69
C GLY A 557 15.26 74.25 -26.54
N THR A 558 15.58 75.54 -26.54
CA THR A 558 16.39 76.25 -25.54
C THR A 558 15.55 76.98 -24.47
N THR A 559 14.27 76.74 -24.38
CA THR A 559 13.39 77.36 -23.39
C THR A 559 13.69 76.84 -22.00
N GLU A 560 13.83 77.77 -21.04
CA GLU A 560 13.95 77.39 -19.64
C GLU A 560 12.81 76.49 -19.21
N THR A 561 13.11 75.34 -18.57
CA THR A 561 12.15 74.30 -18.27
C THR A 561 12.43 73.66 -16.94
N HIS A 562 11.46 73.65 -16.04
CA HIS A 562 11.45 72.81 -14.87
C HIS A 562 10.52 71.64 -15.13
N TYR A 563 10.87 70.43 -14.55
CA TYR A 563 10.16 69.19 -14.77
C TYR A 563 9.34 68.76 -13.55
N GLY A 564 8.44 67.78 -13.69
CA GLY A 564 7.51 67.36 -12.67
C GLY A 564 8.21 66.98 -11.35
N ALA A 565 9.30 66.23 -11.39
CA ALA A 565 10.07 65.87 -10.21
C ALA A 565 10.61 67.06 -9.44
N TYR A 566 11.02 68.14 -10.14
CA TYR A 566 11.47 69.37 -9.48
C TYR A 566 10.34 69.97 -8.62
N ILE A 567 9.14 70.04 -9.10
CA ILE A 567 8.03 70.62 -8.33
C ILE A 567 7.64 69.72 -7.16
N ARG A 568 7.60 68.41 -7.37
CA ARG A 568 7.25 67.46 -6.31
C ARG A 568 8.27 67.52 -5.19
N LEU A 569 9.57 67.44 -5.53
CA LEU A 569 10.62 67.19 -4.53
C LEU A 569 11.22 68.46 -3.95
N VAL A 570 11.40 69.49 -4.79
CA VAL A 570 12.09 70.72 -4.38
C VAL A 570 11.13 71.77 -3.80
N ARG A 571 9.93 71.85 -4.35
CA ARG A 571 8.95 72.84 -3.96
C ARG A 571 7.94 72.35 -2.95
N ASN A 572 7.41 71.15 -3.16
CA ASN A 572 6.27 70.65 -2.40
C ASN A 572 6.67 69.61 -1.36
N ASN A 573 7.89 69.06 -1.44
CA ASN A 573 8.37 67.91 -0.62
C ASN A 573 7.33 66.79 -0.57
N ASN A 574 6.78 66.42 -1.75
CA ASN A 574 5.75 65.41 -1.92
C ASN A 574 6.13 64.43 -3.01
N PRO A 575 6.98 63.44 -2.72
CA PRO A 575 7.42 62.43 -3.68
C PRO A 575 6.23 61.56 -4.14
N SER A 576 6.27 61.09 -5.40
CA SER A 576 5.23 60.26 -5.98
C SER A 576 5.85 59.24 -6.92
N LEU A 577 5.38 58.00 -6.83
CA LEU A 577 5.74 56.95 -7.82
C LEU A 577 4.95 57.13 -9.13
N GLN A 578 3.93 57.98 -9.17
CA GLN A 578 3.15 58.21 -10.35
C GLN A 578 3.97 59.01 -11.39
N CYS A 579 4.13 58.48 -12.57
CA CYS A 579 4.74 59.15 -13.70
C CYS A 579 3.80 60.25 -14.23
N SER A 580 4.32 61.40 -14.53
CA SER A 580 3.51 62.54 -14.96
C SER A 580 2.79 62.33 -16.30
N ASP A 581 3.36 61.47 -17.18
CA ASP A 581 2.81 61.10 -18.47
C ASP A 581 3.19 59.66 -18.82
N SER A 582 2.20 58.87 -19.33
CA SER A 582 2.43 57.47 -19.72
C SER A 582 3.42 57.31 -20.89
N ALA A 583 3.55 58.33 -21.74
CA ALA A 583 4.56 58.36 -22.81
C ALA A 583 6.01 58.38 -22.27
N ASP A 584 6.21 58.73 -21.00
CA ASP A 584 7.53 58.69 -20.30
C ASP A 584 7.73 57.41 -19.47
N ILE A 585 6.82 56.48 -19.51
CA ILE A 585 6.98 55.16 -18.87
C ILE A 585 7.68 54.21 -19.85
N TYR A 586 8.95 53.98 -19.65
CA TYR A 586 9.76 53.12 -20.51
C TYR A 586 9.55 51.66 -20.17
N THR A 587 9.10 50.87 -21.18
CA THR A 587 8.84 49.43 -21.14
C THR A 587 9.41 48.77 -22.38
N THR A 588 9.51 47.41 -22.39
CA THR A 588 9.95 46.66 -23.56
C THR A 588 8.80 46.37 -24.54
N SER A 589 7.55 46.46 -24.09
CA SER A 589 6.38 46.34 -24.94
C SER A 589 5.47 47.54 -24.79
N GLY A 590 4.86 48.01 -25.87
CA GLY A 590 3.87 49.10 -25.87
C GLY A 590 2.55 48.64 -25.29
N SER A 591 2.03 49.40 -24.34
CA SER A 591 0.72 49.17 -23.69
C SER A 591 0.07 50.47 -23.26
N SER A 592 -1.12 50.41 -22.65
CA SER A 592 -1.73 51.58 -22.01
C SER A 592 -0.91 52.17 -20.85
N THR A 593 0.02 51.40 -20.32
CA THR A 593 0.85 51.72 -19.14
C THR A 593 2.34 51.84 -19.47
N GLY A 594 2.76 51.84 -20.75
CA GLY A 594 4.15 51.96 -21.13
C GLY A 594 4.36 52.17 -22.63
N ASN A 595 5.49 52.81 -22.98
CA ASN A 595 5.75 53.29 -24.35
C ASN A 595 6.41 52.27 -25.31
N GLY A 596 6.86 51.12 -24.78
CA GLY A 596 7.55 50.08 -25.61
C GLY A 596 8.89 50.48 -26.20
N ALA A 597 9.54 51.55 -25.70
CA ALA A 597 10.73 52.07 -26.31
C ALA A 597 12.07 51.39 -25.83
N LEU A 598 11.99 50.54 -24.81
CA LEU A 598 13.20 49.85 -24.32
C LEU A 598 13.54 48.62 -25.17
N ILE A 599 14.83 48.47 -25.48
CA ILE A 599 15.36 47.21 -26.05
C ILE A 599 15.60 46.21 -24.93
N ASN A 600 16.16 46.69 -23.79
CA ASN A 600 16.44 45.86 -22.61
C ASN A 600 15.68 46.41 -21.38
N PRO A 601 15.16 45.52 -20.49
CA PRO A 601 14.40 45.90 -19.31
C PRO A 601 15.29 46.43 -18.15
N ILE A 602 15.99 47.52 -18.41
CA ILE A 602 16.93 48.11 -17.49
C ILE A 602 16.84 49.65 -17.49
N GLY A 603 17.00 50.26 -16.33
CA GLY A 603 16.99 51.70 -16.18
C GLY A 603 17.74 52.16 -14.95
N LEU A 604 17.37 53.34 -14.42
CA LEU A 604 17.93 53.92 -13.21
C LEU A 604 16.80 54.13 -12.18
N ILE A 605 17.21 54.37 -10.92
CA ILE A 605 16.31 54.82 -9.86
C ILE A 605 15.75 56.20 -10.18
N SER A 606 14.51 56.49 -9.83
CA SER A 606 13.97 57.84 -9.93
C SER A 606 14.32 58.70 -8.70
N ALA A 607 14.30 60.01 -8.83
CA ALA A 607 14.52 60.90 -7.69
C ALA A 607 13.43 60.76 -6.62
N ASP A 608 12.21 60.48 -7.02
CA ASP A 608 11.06 60.23 -6.12
C ASP A 608 11.30 58.96 -5.28
N GLU A 609 11.80 57.85 -5.89
CA GLU A 609 12.18 56.66 -5.17
C GLU A 609 13.28 56.90 -4.14
N VAL A 610 14.25 57.77 -4.46
CA VAL A 610 15.32 58.16 -3.53
C VAL A 610 14.79 58.90 -2.32
N VAL A 611 13.84 59.84 -2.54
CA VAL A 611 13.22 60.61 -1.44
C VAL A 611 12.28 59.71 -0.60
N LEU A 612 11.51 58.82 -1.22
CA LEU A 612 10.69 57.81 -0.52
C LEU A 612 11.56 56.88 0.35
N ALA A 613 12.74 56.51 -0.12
CA ALA A 613 13.68 55.68 0.65
C ALA A 613 14.33 56.46 1.85
N GLY A 614 14.03 57.74 2.00
CA GLY A 614 14.46 58.59 3.12
C GLY A 614 15.68 59.44 2.86
N ILE A 615 16.08 59.67 1.60
CA ILE A 615 17.15 60.64 1.24
C ILE A 615 16.47 61.92 0.70
N PRO A 616 16.35 63.00 1.51
CA PRO A 616 15.60 64.19 1.12
C PRO A 616 16.41 65.04 0.14
N TRP A 617 15.69 66.00 -0.47
CA TRP A 617 16.28 67.06 -1.25
C TRP A 617 17.11 67.98 -0.37
N TYR A 618 18.39 68.17 -0.71
CA TYR A 618 19.30 69.18 -0.18
C TYR A 618 19.45 69.20 1.36
N GLU A 619 19.81 68.06 1.95
CA GLU A 619 20.06 68.00 3.38
C GLU A 619 21.50 68.54 3.71
N ASN A 620 21.60 69.41 4.76
CA ASN A 620 22.88 69.87 5.27
C ASN A 620 23.39 68.84 6.32
N GLY A 621 23.95 67.71 5.87
CA GLY A 621 24.52 66.69 6.72
C GLY A 621 24.65 65.37 6.00
N SER A 622 25.65 64.57 6.33
CA SER A 622 25.82 63.26 5.76
C SER A 622 24.85 62.26 6.45
N ASN A 623 23.72 61.99 5.86
CA ASN A 623 22.88 60.84 6.30
C ASN A 623 23.49 59.56 5.74
N THR A 624 24.53 59.05 6.38
CA THR A 624 25.24 57.85 5.94
C THR A 624 24.53 56.55 6.31
N ASN A 625 23.40 56.64 7.01
CA ASN A 625 22.66 55.48 7.48
C ASN A 625 21.44 55.13 6.59
N ASN A 626 21.61 55.26 5.28
CA ASN A 626 20.57 54.87 4.32
C ASN A 626 21.17 53.90 3.29
N TYR A 627 20.43 52.83 2.95
CA TYR A 627 20.94 51.78 2.06
C TYR A 627 21.27 52.24 0.65
N LEU A 628 20.65 53.33 0.20
CA LEU A 628 20.97 53.95 -1.09
C LEU A 628 22.23 54.79 -1.04
N TYR A 629 22.80 55.02 0.15
CA TYR A 629 24.02 55.82 0.35
C TYR A 629 25.25 54.96 0.14
N THR A 630 26.00 55.18 -0.91
CA THR A 630 27.17 54.35 -1.26
C THR A 630 28.52 55.01 -0.98
N GLY A 631 28.49 56.27 -0.54
CA GLY A 631 29.70 57.08 -0.40
C GLY A 631 30.18 57.69 -1.71
N GLN A 632 29.52 57.41 -2.82
CA GLN A 632 29.83 57.97 -4.14
C GLN A 632 28.55 58.52 -4.83
N ALA A 633 28.74 59.53 -5.68
CA ALA A 633 27.66 60.12 -6.46
C ALA A 633 27.21 59.16 -7.59
N TYR A 634 25.91 59.04 -7.83
CA TYR A 634 25.33 58.27 -8.95
C TYR A 634 24.06 58.89 -9.50
N TRP A 635 23.81 58.63 -10.78
CA TRP A 635 22.70 59.20 -11.54
C TRP A 635 21.34 58.64 -11.10
N THR A 636 20.30 59.50 -11.12
CA THR A 636 18.89 59.11 -11.18
C THR A 636 18.41 59.26 -12.62
N MET A 637 17.18 58.74 -12.87
CA MET A 637 16.53 58.86 -14.19
C MET A 637 15.78 60.20 -14.33
N SER A 638 15.55 60.95 -13.24
CA SER A 638 14.64 62.07 -13.19
C SER A 638 15.28 63.40 -13.64
N PRO A 639 14.66 64.09 -14.63
CA PRO A 639 15.04 65.44 -15.04
C PRO A 639 14.88 66.45 -13.89
N TYR A 640 15.84 67.37 -13.77
CA TYR A 640 15.79 68.47 -12.83
C TYR A 640 15.29 69.74 -13.50
N TYR A 641 16.10 70.36 -14.40
CA TYR A 641 15.71 71.45 -15.20
C TYR A 641 16.64 71.75 -16.38
N PHE A 642 16.20 72.56 -17.31
CA PHE A 642 17.06 73.16 -18.35
C PHE A 642 17.20 74.64 -18.08
N ASN A 643 18.47 75.10 -17.91
CA ASN A 643 18.77 76.52 -17.78
C ASN A 643 19.07 77.07 -19.17
N SER A 644 18.18 77.95 -19.67
CA SER A 644 18.31 78.54 -20.98
C SER A 644 19.35 79.66 -21.03
N SER A 645 19.79 80.21 -19.90
CA SER A 645 20.82 81.25 -19.82
C SER A 645 22.24 80.70 -20.00
N ASP A 646 22.47 79.51 -19.50
CA ASP A 646 23.73 78.80 -19.53
C ASP A 646 23.72 77.64 -20.54
N ASP A 647 22.59 77.34 -21.22
CA ASP A 647 22.39 76.22 -22.10
C ASP A 647 22.67 74.87 -21.46
N ILE A 648 22.23 74.66 -20.20
CA ILE A 648 22.58 73.48 -19.41
C ILE A 648 21.35 72.62 -19.11
N ALA A 649 21.28 71.42 -19.67
CA ALA A 649 20.40 70.39 -19.27
C ALA A 649 20.92 69.71 -17.99
N SER A 650 20.02 69.52 -16.99
CA SER A 650 20.35 68.98 -15.67
C SER A 650 19.40 67.91 -15.21
N VAL A 651 19.93 66.88 -14.53
CA VAL A 651 19.17 65.75 -13.92
C VAL A 651 19.48 65.65 -12.44
N PHE A 652 18.60 65.02 -11.71
CA PHE A 652 18.89 64.65 -10.31
C PHE A 652 20.00 63.58 -10.22
N TYR A 653 20.76 63.61 -9.18
CA TYR A 653 21.72 62.62 -8.78
C TYR A 653 21.79 62.48 -7.27
N VAL A 654 22.14 61.30 -6.77
CA VAL A 654 22.41 61.08 -5.35
C VAL A 654 23.85 61.44 -5.08
N SER A 655 24.10 62.31 -4.11
CA SER A 655 25.45 62.74 -3.70
C SER A 655 25.76 62.32 -2.27
N GLY A 656 26.98 62.57 -1.79
CA GLY A 656 27.38 62.41 -0.40
C GLY A 656 26.53 63.19 0.61
N ASN A 657 25.72 64.13 0.19
CA ASN A 657 24.93 65.03 1.03
C ASN A 657 23.44 65.09 0.65
N GLY A 658 22.87 63.97 0.20
CA GLY A 658 21.45 63.90 -0.18
C GLY A 658 21.23 63.95 -1.69
N LEU A 659 19.95 64.07 -2.07
CA LEU A 659 19.57 64.27 -3.46
C LEU A 659 19.97 65.69 -3.94
N ARG A 660 20.62 65.77 -5.09
CA ARG A 660 21.16 66.97 -5.70
C ARG A 660 20.81 67.02 -7.19
N TRP A 661 21.27 68.05 -7.87
CA TRP A 661 21.25 68.14 -9.33
C TRP A 661 22.64 68.50 -9.91
N THR A 662 22.88 68.08 -11.13
CA THR A 662 24.05 68.50 -11.90
C THR A 662 23.75 68.46 -13.40
N GLY A 663 24.54 69.23 -14.17
CA GLY A 663 24.44 69.14 -15.63
C GLY A 663 24.81 67.76 -16.12
N VAL A 664 24.10 67.27 -17.13
CA VAL A 664 24.18 65.89 -17.67
C VAL A 664 25.59 65.52 -18.14
N LEU A 665 26.47 66.50 -18.38
CA LEU A 665 27.83 66.30 -18.83
C LEU A 665 28.88 66.63 -17.75
N TYR A 666 28.56 67.49 -16.77
CA TYR A 666 29.55 68.17 -15.96
C TYR A 666 30.17 67.33 -14.82
N LEU A 667 29.47 66.42 -14.26
CA LEU A 667 29.96 65.58 -13.15
C LEU A 667 29.83 64.12 -13.48
N PRO A 668 30.87 63.43 -13.94
CA PRO A 668 30.79 62.00 -14.13
C PRO A 668 30.39 61.32 -12.84
N SER A 669 29.20 60.75 -12.78
CA SER A 669 28.65 60.04 -11.64
C SER A 669 28.52 58.57 -11.93
N GLY A 670 28.35 57.77 -10.90
CA GLY A 670 28.19 56.32 -11.02
C GLY A 670 26.91 55.88 -11.74
N VAL A 671 27.01 54.84 -12.51
CA VAL A 671 25.88 54.17 -13.13
C VAL A 671 25.49 52.95 -12.30
N ARG A 672 24.30 53.00 -11.69
CA ARG A 672 23.74 51.91 -10.89
C ARG A 672 22.49 51.34 -11.59
N PRO A 673 22.61 50.19 -12.21
CA PRO A 673 21.44 49.54 -12.87
C PRO A 673 20.27 49.31 -11.92
N VAL A 674 19.06 49.48 -12.44
CA VAL A 674 17.80 49.07 -11.79
C VAL A 674 17.08 48.14 -12.73
N ILE A 675 16.61 47.03 -12.17
CA ILE A 675 15.78 46.04 -12.87
C ILE A 675 14.56 45.70 -12.01
N ASN A 676 13.57 45.04 -12.62
CA ASN A 676 12.42 44.48 -11.92
C ASN A 676 12.40 42.96 -12.14
N LEU A 677 12.27 42.15 -11.09
CA LEU A 677 11.96 40.73 -11.22
C LEU A 677 10.47 40.59 -11.46
N LYS A 678 10.07 39.58 -12.21
CA LYS A 678 8.67 39.26 -12.45
C LYS A 678 7.95 38.87 -11.16
N ALA A 679 6.64 39.11 -11.10
CA ALA A 679 5.81 38.85 -9.94
C ALA A 679 5.77 37.36 -9.54
N ASP A 680 5.81 36.46 -10.53
CA ASP A 680 5.81 35.00 -10.38
C ASP A 680 7.19 34.38 -10.09
N THR A 681 8.24 35.21 -9.97
CA THR A 681 9.60 34.75 -9.66
C THR A 681 9.65 34.18 -8.25
N LEU A 682 10.08 32.91 -8.12
CA LEU A 682 10.28 32.27 -6.83
C LEU A 682 11.48 32.86 -6.08
N ILE A 683 11.28 33.18 -4.82
CA ILE A 683 12.31 33.74 -3.95
C ILE A 683 12.47 32.88 -2.70
N SER A 684 13.72 32.76 -2.24
CA SER A 684 14.07 32.15 -0.95
C SER A 684 15.03 33.08 -0.18
N GLY A 685 15.27 32.80 1.09
CA GLY A 685 16.16 33.58 1.96
C GLY A 685 15.43 34.65 2.78
N SER A 686 16.17 35.34 3.68
CA SER A 686 15.63 36.32 4.63
C SER A 686 15.97 37.77 4.31
N GLY A 687 16.76 38.03 3.27
CA GLY A 687 17.18 39.39 2.87
C GLY A 687 18.33 39.99 3.66
N THR A 688 18.98 39.21 4.53
CA THR A 688 20.20 39.62 5.25
C THR A 688 21.45 39.44 4.38
N THR A 689 22.60 39.96 4.79
CA THR A 689 23.87 39.75 4.08
C THR A 689 24.39 38.30 4.16
N THR A 690 23.97 37.55 5.16
CA THR A 690 24.36 36.14 5.36
C THR A 690 23.35 35.17 4.77
N ASP A 691 22.13 35.64 4.55
CA ASP A 691 21.04 34.89 3.96
C ASP A 691 20.22 35.83 3.04
N PRO A 692 20.79 36.27 1.90
CA PRO A 692 20.12 37.20 1.00
C PRO A 692 18.87 36.55 0.35
N PHE A 693 17.94 37.35 -0.08
CA PHE A 693 16.94 36.86 -1.00
C PHE A 693 17.59 36.35 -2.28
N THR A 694 17.25 35.16 -2.72
CA THR A 694 17.78 34.52 -3.92
C THR A 694 16.66 34.07 -4.84
N VAL A 695 16.88 34.19 -6.14
CA VAL A 695 15.92 33.69 -7.14
C VAL A 695 16.17 32.20 -7.33
N VAL A 696 15.13 31.40 -7.07
CA VAL A 696 15.20 29.95 -7.23
C VAL A 696 15.46 29.60 -8.70
N GLY A 697 16.48 28.79 -8.96
CA GLY A 697 16.91 28.41 -10.32
C GLY A 697 17.79 29.47 -11.03
N ALA A 698 18.16 30.60 -10.39
CA ALA A 698 18.99 31.65 -10.96
C ALA A 698 20.24 31.98 -10.10
N SER A 699 20.70 31.05 -9.31
CA SER A 699 21.91 31.18 -8.46
C SER A 699 23.20 30.89 -9.22
#